data_55f3ea206a82682808b92439154f5ada
#
_entry.id   55f3ea206a82682808b92439154f5ada
#
_cell.length_a   1.000
_cell.length_b   1.000
_cell.length_c   1.000
_cell.angle_alpha   90.00
_cell.angle_beta   90.00
_cell.angle_gamma   90.00
#
_symmetry.space_group_name_H-M   'P 1'
#
loop_
_entity.id
_entity.type
_entity.pdbx_description
1 polymer ?
#
loop_
_entity_poly.entity_id
_entity_poly.type
_entity_poly.pdbx_seq_one_letter_code
_entity_poly.pdbx_strand_id
1 'polypeptide(L)'
;IQARVDFSKLALKPNARVPELWVQEAGASQAQMYPLLGDRYMIGRSSKSCDIVVRNPVVSQIHLSLSRDSSQRKPVFVIKDEKSTNGIYRGKRRIDSLELRHGDVLTLGPPELAASVRLQYSDPPPFYVKAATWAGLGVAGVSTLFMMVIGIEWLNFSVRPLPAATQGPVVVYAGDGETPLQEPRTTAHVDLKKLSDFGPYLASAVIASEDSRFNWHFGVDPYGILRAVLINTRSGGVQQGASTVTQQVARSLFRDYVGRQDSLGRKVREAIVSLKLETFYSKDEILLSYLNRVYLGVNTSGFEDAARYYFDKPAKDLTAAESATLVGILPAPNGFNFCGDSRSRRNIIGYRNRVLKRMREMGALKQDEYNRARRSPVEVSSKVCERQAKRIAPYFYSYVFNELEFILGKDLAAEGNFIIETQLDPKIQTQAENSLTNHIKTAGASFGFSQGAVVTLDSSTGGILAMVGGTDFATSQFNRAYQAKRQPGSTFKIFPFTAAIEKGFGTGRTYRCTGVTWQGIRYRPCRGGTGSITLATGYALSENPVALRVAREVGLDTVVKMARRLGVRSELNPVPGLVLGQSETTVLEMTGAFAAISNRGVWNRPHAIKRILDSSDCKNRDDLKTCRVIYDFNQDQEANKRVLKTPVANTMTNLMRQVVTRGTG
;
A
#
# COMPACT_ATOMS: atom_id res chain seq x y z
N ILE A 1 3.99 -60.74 -46.03
CA ILE A 1 3.91 -59.37 -46.58
C ILE A 1 4.56 -58.47 -45.56
N GLN A 2 5.83 -58.12 -45.84
CA GLN A 2 6.51 -57.06 -45.07
C GLN A 2 5.76 -55.75 -45.33
N ALA A 3 5.03 -55.27 -44.34
CA ALA A 3 4.60 -53.89 -44.34
C ALA A 3 5.83 -53.01 -44.13
N ARG A 4 6.50 -52.62 -45.22
CA ARG A 4 7.46 -51.52 -45.22
C ARG A 4 6.67 -50.26 -44.85
N VAL A 5 6.73 -49.89 -43.58
CA VAL A 5 6.28 -48.56 -43.17
C VAL A 5 7.23 -47.55 -43.80
N ASP A 6 6.75 -46.80 -44.76
CA ASP A 6 7.52 -45.73 -45.40
C ASP A 6 7.57 -44.54 -44.46
N PHE A 7 8.60 -44.44 -43.66
CA PHE A 7 8.83 -43.39 -42.67
C PHE A 7 8.87 -41.97 -43.30
N SER A 8 9.07 -41.86 -44.63
CA SER A 8 9.15 -40.57 -45.32
C SER A 8 7.79 -39.86 -45.46
N LYS A 9 6.66 -40.57 -45.25
CA LYS A 9 5.30 -40.05 -45.37
C LYS A 9 4.62 -39.73 -44.02
N LEU A 10 5.26 -40.05 -42.92
CA LEU A 10 4.76 -39.70 -41.57
C LEU A 10 5.31 -38.33 -41.15
N ALA A 11 4.65 -37.26 -41.58
CA ALA A 11 4.83 -35.95 -40.97
C ALA A 11 4.27 -35.99 -39.53
N LEU A 12 5.05 -36.49 -38.59
CA LEU A 12 4.74 -36.40 -37.17
C LEU A 12 4.68 -34.91 -36.81
N LYS A 13 3.56 -34.45 -36.31
CA LYS A 13 3.48 -33.10 -35.69
C LYS A 13 4.64 -32.97 -34.68
N PRO A 14 5.34 -31.84 -34.60
CA PRO A 14 6.30 -31.61 -33.54
C PRO A 14 5.66 -31.95 -32.19
N ASN A 15 6.28 -32.85 -31.42
CA ASN A 15 5.78 -33.42 -30.18
C ASN A 15 4.64 -34.46 -30.30
N ALA A 16 4.45 -35.09 -31.47
CA ALA A 16 3.57 -36.27 -31.58
C ALA A 16 4.16 -37.40 -30.71
N ARG A 17 3.32 -37.90 -29.83
CA ARG A 17 3.65 -38.90 -28.86
C ARG A 17 3.45 -40.28 -29.48
N VAL A 18 4.49 -41.07 -29.50
CA VAL A 18 4.46 -42.43 -30.02
C VAL A 18 4.63 -43.39 -28.85
N PRO A 19 3.63 -44.26 -28.56
CA PRO A 19 3.80 -45.33 -27.59
C PRO A 19 4.91 -46.29 -28.02
N GLU A 20 5.62 -46.87 -27.06
CA GLU A 20 6.77 -47.76 -27.29
C GLU A 20 6.54 -49.10 -26.63
N LEU A 21 6.96 -50.18 -27.31
CA LEU A 21 7.05 -51.51 -26.72
C LEU A 21 8.53 -51.88 -26.57
N TRP A 22 8.94 -52.13 -25.38
CA TRP A 22 10.28 -52.55 -25.02
C TRP A 22 10.28 -54.07 -24.88
N VAL A 23 11.13 -54.77 -25.64
CA VAL A 23 11.26 -56.23 -25.65
C VAL A 23 12.63 -56.59 -25.14
N GLN A 24 12.67 -57.36 -24.06
CA GLN A 24 13.92 -57.84 -23.48
C GLN A 24 13.95 -59.38 -23.51
N GLU A 25 14.89 -59.95 -24.28
CA GLU A 25 15.12 -61.37 -24.32
C GLU A 25 15.91 -61.86 -23.09
N ALA A 26 15.74 -63.11 -22.71
CA ALA A 26 16.49 -63.70 -21.61
C ALA A 26 17.99 -63.63 -21.85
N GLY A 27 18.74 -63.10 -20.87
CA GLY A 27 20.18 -62.91 -20.96
C GLY A 27 20.64 -61.67 -21.71
N ALA A 28 19.73 -60.88 -22.30
CA ALA A 28 20.10 -59.64 -22.96
C ALA A 28 20.28 -58.50 -21.92
N SER A 29 21.41 -57.80 -22.00
CA SER A 29 21.70 -56.67 -21.09
C SER A 29 20.88 -55.41 -21.38
N GLN A 30 20.26 -55.30 -22.56
CA GLN A 30 19.44 -54.17 -22.98
C GLN A 30 18.14 -54.65 -23.62
N ALA A 31 17.04 -53.91 -23.34
CA ALA A 31 15.79 -54.11 -24.04
C ALA A 31 15.80 -53.41 -25.40
N GLN A 32 15.21 -54.03 -26.41
CA GLN A 32 15.05 -53.44 -27.74
C GLN A 32 13.72 -52.67 -27.77
N MET A 33 13.76 -51.41 -28.20
CA MET A 33 12.63 -50.51 -28.28
C MET A 33 11.99 -50.54 -29.66
N TYR A 34 10.68 -50.70 -29.71
CA TYR A 34 9.86 -50.65 -30.93
C TYR A 34 8.80 -49.54 -30.81
N PRO A 35 8.89 -48.48 -31.67
CA PRO A 35 7.86 -47.43 -31.67
C PRO A 35 6.59 -47.96 -32.35
N LEU A 36 5.44 -47.78 -31.68
CA LEU A 36 4.13 -48.27 -32.15
C LEU A 36 3.43 -47.21 -33.01
N LEU A 37 3.87 -47.07 -34.26
CA LEU A 37 3.33 -46.06 -35.22
C LEU A 37 2.05 -46.55 -35.92
N GLY A 38 1.90 -47.88 -36.11
CA GLY A 38 0.76 -48.51 -36.75
C GLY A 38 -0.36 -48.88 -35.77
N ASP A 39 -1.48 -49.32 -36.33
CA ASP A 39 -2.65 -49.73 -35.55
C ASP A 39 -2.68 -51.21 -35.19
N ARG A 40 -1.84 -52.05 -35.83
CA ARG A 40 -1.77 -53.47 -35.55
C ARG A 40 -0.35 -54.00 -35.75
N TYR A 41 0.08 -54.85 -34.82
CA TYR A 41 1.38 -55.52 -34.89
C TYR A 41 1.19 -57.00 -34.52
N MET A 42 1.86 -57.89 -35.25
CA MET A 42 2.01 -59.31 -34.93
C MET A 42 3.40 -59.52 -34.31
N ILE A 43 3.47 -60.18 -33.19
CA ILE A 43 4.70 -60.45 -32.45
C ILE A 43 4.90 -61.96 -32.32
N GLY A 44 6.07 -62.44 -32.69
CA GLY A 44 6.35 -63.87 -32.64
C GLY A 44 7.72 -64.21 -33.21
N ARG A 45 8.02 -65.53 -33.36
CA ARG A 45 9.33 -66.01 -33.83
C ARG A 45 9.46 -66.00 -35.37
N SER A 46 8.35 -65.97 -36.09
CA SER A 46 8.35 -66.04 -37.56
C SER A 46 8.67 -64.68 -38.19
N SER A 47 9.80 -64.59 -38.91
CA SER A 47 10.14 -63.37 -39.70
C SER A 47 9.25 -63.16 -40.94
N LYS A 48 8.45 -64.20 -41.33
CA LYS A 48 7.52 -64.11 -42.48
C LYS A 48 6.14 -63.58 -42.09
N SER A 49 5.74 -63.78 -40.80
CA SER A 49 4.38 -63.54 -40.35
C SER A 49 4.26 -62.50 -39.22
N CYS A 50 5.36 -61.99 -38.67
CA CYS A 50 5.39 -61.06 -37.54
C CYS A 50 6.09 -59.77 -37.91
N ASP A 51 5.59 -58.66 -37.41
CA ASP A 51 6.15 -57.30 -37.54
C ASP A 51 7.28 -57.11 -36.54
N ILE A 52 7.16 -57.65 -35.33
CA ILE A 52 8.20 -57.68 -34.31
C ILE A 52 8.64 -59.14 -34.12
N VAL A 53 9.86 -59.42 -34.53
CA VAL A 53 10.42 -60.78 -34.53
C VAL A 53 11.27 -61.01 -33.27
N VAL A 54 10.83 -61.93 -32.42
CA VAL A 54 11.53 -62.32 -31.19
C VAL A 54 12.07 -63.75 -31.34
N ARG A 55 13.39 -63.88 -31.55
CA ARG A 55 14.07 -65.13 -31.86
C ARG A 55 14.35 -65.97 -30.59
N ASN A 56 13.33 -66.26 -29.84
CA ASN A 56 13.43 -67.01 -28.59
C ASN A 56 12.60 -68.31 -28.67
N PRO A 57 13.12 -69.47 -28.25
CA PRO A 57 12.41 -70.78 -28.34
C PRO A 57 11.10 -70.83 -27.59
N VAL A 58 10.91 -70.03 -26.54
CA VAL A 58 9.67 -69.90 -25.75
C VAL A 58 8.55 -69.18 -26.50
N VAL A 59 8.92 -68.41 -27.56
CA VAL A 59 7.99 -67.60 -28.36
C VAL A 59 7.47 -68.43 -29.55
N SER A 60 6.15 -68.57 -29.70
CA SER A 60 5.49 -69.23 -30.83
C SER A 60 5.74 -68.52 -32.14
N GLN A 61 5.52 -69.22 -33.30
CA GLN A 61 5.70 -68.56 -34.63
C GLN A 61 4.92 -67.28 -34.77
N ILE A 62 3.66 -67.29 -34.34
CA ILE A 62 2.85 -66.11 -34.07
C ILE A 62 2.45 -66.27 -32.59
N HIS A 63 2.86 -65.37 -31.73
CA HIS A 63 2.63 -65.46 -30.30
C HIS A 63 1.48 -64.60 -29.85
N LEU A 64 1.46 -63.36 -30.26
CA LEU A 64 0.44 -62.38 -29.87
C LEU A 64 0.21 -61.32 -30.97
N SER A 65 -0.92 -60.72 -30.91
CA SER A 65 -1.23 -59.50 -31.66
C SER A 65 -1.35 -58.30 -30.72
N LEU A 66 -0.94 -57.17 -31.19
CA LEU A 66 -1.12 -55.85 -30.54
C LEU A 66 -1.94 -55.00 -31.50
N SER A 67 -3.11 -54.58 -31.09
CA SER A 67 -4.02 -53.76 -31.92
C SER A 67 -4.46 -52.53 -31.18
N ARG A 68 -4.58 -51.40 -31.89
CA ARG A 68 -5.09 -50.16 -31.33
C ARG A 68 -6.61 -50.19 -31.35
N ASP A 69 -7.23 -50.12 -30.17
CA ASP A 69 -8.67 -49.94 -30.05
C ASP A 69 -9.01 -48.44 -30.18
N SER A 70 -9.63 -48.11 -31.32
CA SER A 70 -10.06 -46.73 -31.63
C SER A 70 -11.50 -46.44 -31.22
N SER A 71 -12.19 -47.42 -30.62
CA SER A 71 -13.60 -47.23 -30.16
C SER A 71 -13.69 -46.32 -28.94
N GLN A 72 -12.59 -46.18 -28.21
CA GLN A 72 -12.53 -45.32 -27.00
C GLN A 72 -12.09 -43.90 -27.36
N ARG A 73 -12.50 -42.94 -26.54
CA ARG A 73 -12.15 -41.50 -26.69
C ARG A 73 -10.62 -41.23 -26.71
N LYS A 74 -9.84 -42.15 -26.13
CA LYS A 74 -8.39 -42.22 -26.23
C LYS A 74 -8.01 -43.60 -26.76
N PRO A 75 -7.42 -43.73 -27.94
CA PRO A 75 -7.00 -45.02 -28.48
C PRO A 75 -6.01 -45.69 -27.55
N VAL A 76 -6.28 -46.93 -27.14
CA VAL A 76 -5.42 -47.77 -26.29
C VAL A 76 -4.95 -48.96 -27.08
N PHE A 77 -3.74 -49.45 -26.80
CA PHE A 77 -3.30 -50.70 -27.36
C PHE A 77 -3.81 -51.90 -26.53
N VAL A 78 -4.39 -52.87 -27.22
CA VAL A 78 -4.83 -54.12 -26.66
C VAL A 78 -3.91 -55.24 -27.16
N ILE A 79 -3.30 -55.96 -26.23
CA ILE A 79 -2.54 -57.15 -26.51
C ILE A 79 -3.44 -58.39 -26.42
N LYS A 80 -3.32 -59.33 -27.34
CA LYS A 80 -4.11 -60.55 -27.38
C LYS A 80 -3.21 -61.75 -27.70
N ASP A 81 -3.40 -62.84 -26.95
CA ASP A 81 -2.72 -64.12 -27.22
C ASP A 81 -3.28 -64.78 -28.48
N GLU A 82 -2.45 -65.08 -29.46
CA GLU A 82 -2.83 -65.76 -30.71
C GLU A 82 -2.69 -67.30 -30.59
N LYS A 83 -3.21 -67.86 -29.50
CA LYS A 83 -3.16 -69.27 -29.15
C LYS A 83 -1.73 -69.79 -29.03
N SER A 84 -0.89 -69.02 -28.41
CA SER A 84 0.52 -69.36 -28.23
C SER A 84 0.70 -70.55 -27.30
N THR A 85 1.77 -71.33 -27.52
CA THR A 85 2.07 -72.53 -26.72
C THR A 85 2.31 -72.18 -25.24
N ASN A 86 3.10 -71.14 -25.00
CA ASN A 86 3.52 -70.78 -23.63
C ASN A 86 2.74 -69.64 -23.02
N GLY A 87 1.86 -68.92 -23.76
CA GLY A 87 0.98 -67.88 -23.25
C GLY A 87 1.66 -66.56 -22.90
N ILE A 88 0.84 -65.57 -22.61
CA ILE A 88 1.22 -64.22 -22.12
C ILE A 88 0.91 -64.18 -20.63
N TYR A 89 1.81 -63.59 -19.83
CA TYR A 89 1.64 -63.49 -18.40
C TYR A 89 1.78 -62.03 -17.90
N ARG A 90 0.90 -61.64 -16.98
CA ARG A 90 1.08 -60.43 -16.17
C ARG A 90 1.37 -60.87 -14.73
N GLY A 91 2.64 -60.74 -14.31
CA GLY A 91 3.11 -61.41 -13.11
C GLY A 91 2.99 -62.91 -13.25
N LYS A 92 2.34 -63.61 -12.31
CA LYS A 92 2.10 -65.08 -12.34
C LYS A 92 0.82 -65.49 -13.06
N ARG A 93 -0.02 -64.55 -13.51
CA ARG A 93 -1.31 -64.84 -14.12
C ARG A 93 -1.23 -64.88 -15.64
N ARG A 94 -1.65 -65.99 -16.26
CA ARG A 94 -1.83 -66.06 -17.72
C ARG A 94 -3.00 -65.23 -18.16
N ILE A 95 -2.86 -64.49 -19.25
CA ILE A 95 -3.85 -63.59 -19.85
C ILE A 95 -4.10 -63.92 -21.30
N ASP A 96 -5.34 -63.83 -21.75
CA ASP A 96 -5.71 -64.05 -23.16
C ASP A 96 -5.77 -62.70 -23.91
N SER A 97 -6.14 -61.63 -23.17
CA SER A 97 -6.18 -60.26 -23.71
C SER A 97 -6.01 -59.24 -22.56
N LEU A 98 -5.38 -58.11 -22.86
CA LEU A 98 -5.21 -57.01 -21.89
C LEU A 98 -5.11 -55.67 -22.60
N GLU A 99 -5.81 -54.67 -22.09
CA GLU A 99 -5.55 -53.27 -22.44
C GLU A 99 -4.26 -52.77 -21.78
N LEU A 100 -3.31 -52.30 -22.61
CA LEU A 100 -2.01 -51.89 -22.10
C LEU A 100 -2.07 -50.48 -21.50
N ARG A 101 -1.48 -50.32 -20.34
CA ARG A 101 -1.25 -49.04 -19.68
C ARG A 101 0.22 -48.72 -19.55
N HIS A 102 0.57 -47.45 -19.52
CA HIS A 102 1.97 -47.04 -19.29
C HIS A 102 2.57 -47.75 -18.06
N GLY A 103 3.69 -48.40 -18.29
CA GLY A 103 4.42 -49.17 -17.27
C GLY A 103 4.00 -50.64 -17.14
N ASP A 104 3.02 -51.14 -17.92
CA ASP A 104 2.66 -52.56 -17.88
C ASP A 104 3.84 -53.42 -18.33
N VAL A 105 4.12 -54.45 -17.56
CA VAL A 105 5.16 -55.44 -17.81
C VAL A 105 4.52 -56.81 -17.95
N LEU A 106 4.78 -57.45 -19.07
CA LEU A 106 4.30 -58.77 -19.43
C LEU A 106 5.45 -59.70 -19.72
N THR A 107 5.23 -61.01 -19.62
CA THR A 107 6.19 -62.02 -20.04
C THR A 107 5.59 -62.97 -21.08
N LEU A 108 6.37 -63.33 -22.10
CA LEU A 108 6.01 -64.39 -23.06
C LEU A 108 6.54 -65.70 -22.50
N GLY A 109 5.59 -66.55 -22.10
CA GLY A 109 5.84 -67.76 -21.33
C GLY A 109 5.83 -67.55 -19.82
N PRO A 110 5.71 -68.63 -19.03
CA PRO A 110 5.70 -68.58 -17.56
C PRO A 110 6.92 -67.83 -17.02
N PRO A 111 6.74 -66.89 -16.05
CA PRO A 111 7.85 -66.08 -15.55
C PRO A 111 8.95 -66.85 -14.83
N GLU A 112 8.65 -68.11 -14.41
CA GLU A 112 9.62 -69.00 -13.80
C GLU A 112 10.59 -69.63 -14.81
N LEU A 113 10.28 -69.54 -16.13
CA LEU A 113 11.19 -70.03 -17.19
C LEU A 113 12.34 -69.05 -17.36
N ALA A 114 13.58 -69.56 -17.23
CA ALA A 114 14.81 -68.78 -17.41
C ALA A 114 14.91 -68.14 -18.78
N ALA A 115 14.20 -68.66 -19.78
CA ALA A 115 14.18 -68.17 -21.17
C ALA A 115 12.99 -67.23 -21.48
N SER A 116 12.16 -66.84 -20.49
CA SER A 116 11.00 -65.95 -20.71
C SER A 116 11.42 -64.58 -21.28
N VAL A 117 10.60 -64.05 -22.17
CA VAL A 117 10.84 -62.73 -22.79
C VAL A 117 9.97 -61.68 -22.10
N ARG A 118 10.57 -60.59 -21.68
CA ARG A 118 9.86 -59.51 -21.00
C ARG A 118 9.43 -58.42 -22.01
N LEU A 119 8.19 -58.04 -21.95
CA LEU A 119 7.61 -56.93 -22.70
C LEU A 119 7.24 -55.82 -21.72
N GLN A 120 7.63 -54.61 -22.04
CA GLN A 120 7.20 -53.42 -21.25
C GLN A 120 6.60 -52.39 -22.19
N TYR A 121 5.40 -51.98 -21.89
CA TYR A 121 4.71 -50.93 -22.64
C TYR A 121 4.96 -49.57 -22.00
N SER A 122 5.37 -48.60 -22.81
CA SER A 122 5.71 -47.25 -22.41
C SER A 122 4.87 -46.23 -23.17
N ASP A 123 3.95 -45.56 -22.45
CA ASP A 123 3.16 -44.41 -22.94
C ASP A 123 3.07 -43.37 -21.84
N PRO A 124 4.18 -42.64 -21.51
CA PRO A 124 4.22 -41.72 -20.36
C PRO A 124 3.22 -40.58 -20.53
N PRO A 125 2.57 -40.09 -19.45
CA PRO A 125 1.59 -39.01 -19.52
C PRO A 125 2.21 -37.71 -20.05
N PRO A 126 1.48 -36.88 -20.80
CA PRO A 126 1.98 -35.63 -21.36
C PRO A 126 2.62 -34.74 -20.30
N PHE A 127 3.61 -33.94 -20.71
CA PHE A 127 4.33 -33.01 -19.82
C PHE A 127 3.37 -32.12 -19.01
N TYR A 128 2.32 -31.56 -19.66
CA TYR A 128 1.36 -30.69 -18.96
C TYR A 128 0.58 -31.42 -17.85
N VAL A 129 0.34 -32.73 -17.96
CA VAL A 129 -0.31 -33.51 -16.88
C VAL A 129 0.64 -33.68 -15.69
N LYS A 130 1.93 -33.95 -15.96
CA LYS A 130 2.94 -33.99 -14.91
C LYS A 130 3.12 -32.63 -14.24
N ALA A 131 3.19 -31.57 -15.04
CA ALA A 131 3.29 -30.21 -14.53
C ALA A 131 2.06 -29.82 -13.67
N ALA A 132 0.86 -30.19 -14.09
CA ALA A 132 -0.36 -29.94 -13.33
C ALA A 132 -0.39 -30.72 -11.98
N THR A 133 0.08 -31.98 -11.96
CA THR A 133 0.18 -32.73 -10.70
C THR A 133 1.22 -32.14 -9.74
N TRP A 134 2.39 -31.74 -10.23
CA TRP A 134 3.39 -31.09 -9.40
C TRP A 134 2.93 -29.71 -8.90
N ALA A 135 2.26 -28.93 -9.75
CA ALA A 135 1.64 -27.66 -9.34
C ALA A 135 0.55 -27.88 -8.27
N GLY A 136 -0.29 -28.90 -8.44
CA GLY A 136 -1.31 -29.27 -7.45
C GLY A 136 -0.71 -29.70 -6.11
N LEU A 137 0.33 -30.50 -6.11
CA LEU A 137 1.05 -30.90 -4.89
C LEU A 137 1.76 -29.71 -4.24
N GLY A 138 2.34 -28.81 -5.02
CA GLY A 138 2.94 -27.56 -4.52
C GLY A 138 1.90 -26.67 -3.83
N VAL A 139 0.74 -26.46 -4.46
CA VAL A 139 -0.37 -25.69 -3.86
C VAL A 139 -0.88 -26.37 -2.58
N ALA A 140 -1.04 -27.70 -2.58
CA ALA A 140 -1.47 -28.45 -1.39
C ALA A 140 -0.45 -28.31 -0.24
N GLY A 141 0.85 -28.43 -0.54
CA GLY A 141 1.92 -28.27 0.44
C GLY A 141 1.95 -26.85 1.05
N VAL A 142 1.87 -25.82 0.22
CA VAL A 142 1.79 -24.43 0.69
C VAL A 142 0.54 -24.17 1.52
N SER A 143 -0.61 -24.70 1.10
CA SER A 143 -1.87 -24.58 1.84
C SER A 143 -1.80 -25.28 3.21
N THR A 144 -1.19 -26.47 3.27
CA THR A 144 -1.02 -27.20 4.54
C THR A 144 -0.09 -26.45 5.50
N LEU A 145 1.04 -25.91 5.00
CA LEU A 145 1.94 -25.10 5.81
C LEU A 145 1.25 -23.83 6.31
N PHE A 146 0.49 -23.17 5.47
CA PHE A 146 -0.28 -21.98 5.82
C PHE A 146 -1.33 -22.28 6.91
N MET A 147 -2.07 -23.39 6.79
CA MET A 147 -3.03 -23.83 7.79
C MET A 147 -2.36 -24.23 9.11
N MET A 148 -1.16 -24.81 9.06
CA MET A 148 -0.38 -25.12 10.26
C MET A 148 0.06 -23.84 10.99
N VAL A 149 0.53 -22.82 10.27
CA VAL A 149 0.88 -21.51 10.84
C VAL A 149 -0.35 -20.86 11.48
N ILE A 150 -1.50 -20.87 10.79
CA ILE A 150 -2.77 -20.38 11.37
C ILE A 150 -3.12 -21.14 12.64
N GLY A 151 -2.98 -22.48 12.65
CA GLY A 151 -3.28 -23.32 13.83
C GLY A 151 -2.38 -22.98 15.02
N ILE A 152 -1.08 -22.81 14.80
CA ILE A 152 -0.12 -22.41 15.85
C ILE A 152 -0.49 -21.03 16.39
N GLU A 153 -0.70 -20.06 15.50
CA GLU A 153 -1.09 -18.69 15.88
C GLU A 153 -2.44 -18.67 16.62
N TRP A 154 -3.38 -19.54 16.19
CA TRP A 154 -4.68 -19.68 16.86
C TRP A 154 -4.56 -20.12 18.33
N LEU A 155 -3.61 -20.97 18.64
CA LEU A 155 -3.40 -21.46 20.01
C LEU A 155 -2.66 -20.43 20.89
N ASN A 156 -1.87 -19.55 20.31
CA ASN A 156 -0.96 -18.66 21.03
C ASN A 156 -1.60 -17.45 21.71
N PHE A 157 -2.87 -17.11 21.42
CA PHE A 157 -3.54 -15.98 22.06
C PHE A 157 -5.02 -16.26 22.37
N SER A 158 -5.59 -15.54 23.34
CA SER A 158 -7.00 -15.64 23.70
C SER A 158 -7.76 -14.38 23.27
N VAL A 159 -8.96 -14.56 22.74
CA VAL A 159 -9.91 -13.46 22.49
C VAL A 159 -10.94 -13.31 23.63
N ARG A 160 -10.90 -14.16 24.64
CA ARG A 160 -11.81 -14.13 25.80
C ARG A 160 -11.05 -13.85 27.09
N PRO A 161 -11.54 -12.92 27.94
CA PRO A 161 -12.62 -11.96 27.65
C PRO A 161 -12.20 -10.94 26.60
N LEU A 162 -13.16 -10.20 25.98
CA LEU A 162 -12.79 -9.04 25.17
C LEU A 162 -12.00 -8.07 26.06
N PRO A 163 -10.85 -7.56 25.59
CA PRO A 163 -10.11 -6.57 26.34
C PRO A 163 -11.03 -5.42 26.76
N ALA A 164 -10.94 -4.98 28.01
CA ALA A 164 -11.62 -3.78 28.44
C ALA A 164 -11.20 -2.62 27.50
N ALA A 165 -12.14 -1.79 27.10
CA ALA A 165 -11.83 -0.66 26.25
C ALA A 165 -10.88 0.28 27.00
N THR A 166 -9.60 0.15 26.72
CA THR A 166 -8.62 1.15 27.10
C THR A 166 -8.70 2.27 26.08
N GLN A 167 -9.69 3.14 26.24
CA GLN A 167 -9.85 4.27 25.35
C GLN A 167 -9.15 5.47 25.98
N GLY A 168 -8.06 5.86 25.34
CA GLY A 168 -7.45 7.16 25.56
C GLY A 168 -7.74 8.07 24.38
N PRO A 169 -7.80 9.38 24.64
CA PRO A 169 -7.94 10.38 23.59
C PRO A 169 -6.72 10.40 22.67
N VAL A 170 -6.88 10.94 21.44
CA VAL A 170 -5.74 11.47 20.71
C VAL A 170 -5.46 12.85 21.28
N VAL A 171 -4.43 12.99 22.09
CA VAL A 171 -4.00 14.28 22.62
C VAL A 171 -2.72 14.69 21.90
N VAL A 172 -2.72 15.91 21.37
CA VAL A 172 -1.55 16.49 20.72
C VAL A 172 -0.99 17.58 21.62
N TYR A 173 0.23 17.41 22.07
CA TYR A 173 0.96 18.37 22.92
C TYR A 173 1.94 19.20 22.08
N ALA A 174 2.14 20.45 22.47
CA ALA A 174 3.21 21.30 21.97
C ALA A 174 4.60 20.74 22.33
N GLY A 175 5.66 21.40 21.88
CA GLY A 175 7.04 20.99 22.12
C GLY A 175 7.47 21.01 23.59
N ASP A 176 6.75 21.73 24.44
CA ASP A 176 6.93 21.72 25.89
C ASP A 176 6.46 20.41 26.56
N GLY A 177 5.65 19.61 25.86
CA GLY A 177 5.07 18.37 26.40
C GLY A 177 3.92 18.56 27.40
N GLU A 178 3.53 19.80 27.66
CA GLU A 178 2.52 20.16 28.68
C GLU A 178 1.30 20.87 28.06
N THR A 179 1.50 21.70 27.06
CA THR A 179 0.44 22.49 26.44
C THR A 179 -0.32 21.65 25.41
N PRO A 180 -1.59 21.25 25.67
CA PRO A 180 -2.39 20.54 24.66
C PRO A 180 -2.84 21.52 23.58
N LEU A 181 -2.68 21.14 22.30
CA LEU A 181 -3.08 21.98 21.15
C LEU A 181 -4.59 22.05 20.97
N GLN A 182 -5.31 21.16 21.61
CA GLN A 182 -6.76 21.17 21.76
C GLN A 182 -7.11 20.71 23.16
N GLU A 183 -8.04 21.40 23.82
CA GLU A 183 -8.50 21.01 25.16
C GLU A 183 -8.92 19.54 25.19
N PRO A 184 -8.34 18.72 26.09
CA PRO A 184 -8.78 17.35 26.28
C PRO A 184 -10.26 17.29 26.65
N ARG A 185 -10.92 16.23 26.25
CA ARG A 185 -12.31 16.01 26.59
C ARG A 185 -12.43 15.70 28.09
N THR A 186 -13.31 16.44 28.80
CA THR A 186 -13.55 16.26 30.23
C THR A 186 -14.61 15.22 30.55
N THR A 187 -15.43 14.80 29.55
CA THR A 187 -16.51 13.81 29.76
C THR A 187 -15.99 12.40 29.62
N ALA A 188 -16.27 11.54 30.60
CA ALA A 188 -15.95 10.12 30.53
C ALA A 188 -16.63 9.46 29.33
N HIS A 189 -15.94 8.48 28.74
CA HIS A 189 -16.50 7.64 27.68
C HIS A 189 -17.68 6.81 28.21
N VAL A 190 -18.71 6.63 27.38
CA VAL A 190 -19.90 5.86 27.71
C VAL A 190 -20.05 4.65 26.77
N ASP A 191 -19.83 3.46 27.31
CA ASP A 191 -20.14 2.20 26.63
C ASP A 191 -21.64 1.88 26.72
N LEU A 192 -22.33 1.84 25.59
CA LEU A 192 -23.70 1.37 25.50
C LEU A 192 -23.73 -0.17 25.53
N LYS A 193 -24.78 -0.75 26.12
CA LYS A 193 -24.84 -2.19 26.41
C LYS A 193 -25.57 -3.01 25.34
N LYS A 194 -26.41 -2.38 24.52
CA LYS A 194 -27.24 -3.03 23.50
C LYS A 194 -27.17 -2.26 22.19
N LEU A 195 -27.29 -2.95 21.06
CA LEU A 195 -27.37 -2.31 19.73
C LEU A 195 -28.56 -1.36 19.62
N SER A 196 -29.70 -1.67 20.29
CA SER A 196 -30.88 -0.82 20.32
C SER A 196 -30.62 0.56 20.94
N ASP A 197 -29.62 0.68 21.80
CA ASP A 197 -29.27 1.93 22.48
C ASP A 197 -28.61 2.94 21.51
N PHE A 198 -28.17 2.49 20.32
CA PHE A 198 -27.64 3.33 19.24
C PHE A 198 -28.72 3.85 18.28
N GLY A 199 -29.99 3.56 18.56
CA GLY A 199 -31.10 3.97 17.69
C GLY A 199 -31.26 3.13 16.43
N PRO A 200 -32.25 3.45 15.57
CA PRO A 200 -32.64 2.59 14.48
C PRO A 200 -31.72 2.64 13.25
N TYR A 201 -30.91 3.68 13.09
CA TYR A 201 -30.19 3.93 11.84
C TYR A 201 -28.70 3.64 11.89
N LEU A 202 -28.05 3.77 13.05
CA LEU A 202 -26.60 3.80 13.15
C LEU A 202 -25.94 2.47 12.78
N ALA A 203 -26.45 1.36 13.33
CA ALA A 203 -25.94 0.02 13.03
C ALA A 203 -26.04 -0.29 11.54
N SER A 204 -27.19 0.00 10.93
CA SER A 204 -27.40 -0.23 9.48
C SER A 204 -26.56 0.72 8.61
N ALA A 205 -26.30 1.95 9.06
CA ALA A 205 -25.42 2.89 8.35
C ALA A 205 -23.97 2.39 8.32
N VAL A 206 -23.47 1.85 9.45
CA VAL A 206 -22.12 1.25 9.54
C VAL A 206 -22.02 0.04 8.64
N ILE A 207 -22.96 -0.92 8.73
CA ILE A 207 -22.97 -2.11 7.87
C ILE A 207 -23.01 -1.71 6.39
N ALA A 208 -23.87 -0.78 6.01
CA ALA A 208 -23.99 -0.33 4.63
C ALA A 208 -22.71 0.34 4.09
N SER A 209 -21.99 1.06 4.95
CA SER A 209 -20.80 1.82 4.54
C SER A 209 -19.53 1.00 4.59
N GLU A 210 -19.29 0.35 5.73
CA GLU A 210 -18.02 -0.29 6.05
C GLU A 210 -17.97 -1.74 5.59
N ASP A 211 -19.09 -2.47 5.71
CA ASP A 211 -19.10 -3.91 5.52
C ASP A 211 -20.48 -4.43 5.09
N SER A 212 -20.85 -4.15 3.85
CA SER A 212 -22.20 -4.46 3.35
C SER A 212 -22.56 -5.95 3.35
N ARG A 213 -21.59 -6.83 3.54
CA ARG A 213 -21.77 -8.28 3.69
C ARG A 213 -21.45 -8.81 5.09
N PHE A 214 -21.43 -7.95 6.09
CA PHE A 214 -21.09 -8.27 7.47
C PHE A 214 -21.74 -9.59 7.97
N ASN A 215 -23.01 -9.80 7.66
CA ASN A 215 -23.76 -10.99 8.08
C ASN A 215 -23.50 -12.25 7.21
N TRP A 216 -22.70 -12.13 6.12
CA TRP A 216 -22.49 -13.18 5.15
C TRP A 216 -21.08 -13.79 5.14
N HIS A 217 -20.14 -13.21 5.82
CA HIS A 217 -18.79 -13.72 5.93
C HIS A 217 -18.44 -14.06 7.38
N PHE A 218 -17.37 -14.83 7.57
CA PHE A 218 -16.85 -15.23 8.86
C PHE A 218 -15.56 -14.46 9.18
N GLY A 219 -15.70 -13.18 9.54
CA GLY A 219 -14.60 -12.29 9.93
C GLY A 219 -13.79 -11.69 8.79
N VAL A 220 -13.61 -12.42 7.70
CA VAL A 220 -12.91 -11.99 6.49
C VAL A 220 -13.85 -12.11 5.30
N ASP A 221 -13.83 -11.14 4.39
CA ASP A 221 -14.64 -11.13 3.17
C ASP A 221 -13.78 -11.39 1.91
N PRO A 222 -13.62 -12.65 1.46
CA PRO A 222 -12.79 -12.96 0.30
C PRO A 222 -13.26 -12.29 -1.01
N TYR A 223 -14.58 -12.17 -1.19
CA TYR A 223 -15.15 -11.50 -2.36
C TYR A 223 -14.89 -9.99 -2.33
N GLY A 224 -14.95 -9.36 -1.13
CA GLY A 224 -14.59 -7.95 -0.95
C GLY A 224 -13.14 -7.69 -1.27
N ILE A 225 -12.24 -8.58 -0.85
CA ILE A 225 -10.82 -8.52 -1.16
C ILE A 225 -10.60 -8.60 -2.68
N LEU A 226 -11.19 -9.60 -3.34
CA LEU A 226 -11.07 -9.77 -4.80
C LEU A 226 -11.57 -8.53 -5.55
N ARG A 227 -12.74 -8.02 -5.17
CA ARG A 227 -13.31 -6.81 -5.76
C ARG A 227 -12.41 -5.59 -5.58
N ALA A 228 -11.86 -5.39 -4.36
CA ALA A 228 -10.97 -4.27 -4.08
C ALA A 228 -9.68 -4.35 -4.89
N VAL A 229 -9.08 -5.54 -5.01
CA VAL A 229 -7.89 -5.77 -5.86
C VAL A 229 -8.18 -5.40 -7.31
N LEU A 230 -9.31 -5.85 -7.88
CA LEU A 230 -9.68 -5.56 -9.26
C LEU A 230 -9.92 -4.06 -9.52
N ILE A 231 -10.53 -3.35 -8.57
CA ILE A 231 -10.78 -1.91 -8.70
C ILE A 231 -9.48 -1.12 -8.55
N ASN A 232 -8.66 -1.44 -7.54
CA ASN A 232 -7.43 -0.72 -7.25
C ASN A 232 -6.38 -0.90 -8.36
N THR A 233 -6.30 -2.09 -8.97
CA THR A 233 -5.41 -2.34 -10.12
C THR A 233 -5.85 -1.57 -11.37
N ARG A 234 -7.15 -1.41 -11.61
CA ARG A 234 -7.67 -0.63 -12.75
C ARG A 234 -7.50 0.87 -12.59
N SER A 235 -7.56 1.38 -11.35
CA SER A 235 -7.51 2.83 -11.06
C SER A 235 -6.10 3.35 -10.80
N GLY A 236 -5.08 2.49 -10.74
CA GLY A 236 -3.69 2.86 -10.44
C GLY A 236 -3.47 3.40 -9.02
N GLY A 237 -4.41 3.18 -8.09
CA GLY A 237 -4.31 3.62 -6.70
C GLY A 237 -5.36 2.98 -5.79
N VAL A 238 -5.21 3.15 -4.48
CA VAL A 238 -6.16 2.61 -3.48
C VAL A 238 -7.45 3.42 -3.51
N GLN A 239 -8.46 2.91 -4.20
CA GLN A 239 -9.80 3.51 -4.30
C GLN A 239 -10.80 2.86 -3.34
N GLN A 240 -10.59 1.60 -2.97
CA GLN A 240 -11.51 0.84 -2.14
C GLN A 240 -10.76 0.01 -1.10
N GLY A 241 -11.17 0.12 0.18
CA GLY A 241 -10.75 -0.76 1.25
C GLY A 241 -11.51 -2.08 1.23
N ALA A 242 -10.89 -3.15 1.73
CA ALA A 242 -11.47 -4.49 1.83
C ALA A 242 -11.54 -5.00 3.28
N SER A 243 -11.25 -4.16 4.27
CA SER A 243 -11.28 -4.56 5.68
C SER A 243 -12.73 -4.66 6.18
N THR A 244 -13.06 -5.74 6.87
CA THR A 244 -14.38 -5.96 7.49
C THR A 244 -14.49 -5.21 8.82
N VAL A 245 -15.71 -5.05 9.34
CA VAL A 245 -15.96 -4.53 10.70
C VAL A 245 -15.23 -5.39 11.74
N THR A 246 -15.28 -6.72 11.60
CA THR A 246 -14.60 -7.65 12.51
C THR A 246 -13.07 -7.46 12.47
N GLN A 247 -12.48 -7.21 11.30
CA GLN A 247 -11.05 -6.89 11.19
C GLN A 247 -10.68 -5.56 11.85
N GLN A 248 -11.56 -4.56 11.76
CA GLN A 248 -11.36 -3.29 12.45
C GLN A 248 -11.41 -3.47 13.98
N VAL A 249 -12.35 -4.29 14.50
CA VAL A 249 -12.43 -4.66 15.93
C VAL A 249 -11.17 -5.45 16.35
N ALA A 250 -10.76 -6.43 15.56
CA ALA A 250 -9.55 -7.22 15.82
C ALA A 250 -8.33 -6.33 15.97
N ARG A 251 -8.14 -5.37 15.06
CA ARG A 251 -7.04 -4.43 15.06
C ARG A 251 -7.07 -3.49 16.27
N SER A 252 -8.24 -2.98 16.65
CA SER A 252 -8.36 -2.03 17.75
C SER A 252 -8.17 -2.69 19.13
N LEU A 253 -8.68 -3.92 19.32
CA LEU A 253 -8.66 -4.61 20.61
C LEU A 253 -7.40 -5.44 20.86
N PHE A 254 -6.77 -5.96 19.81
CA PHE A 254 -5.64 -6.90 19.94
C PHE A 254 -4.37 -6.34 19.30
N ARG A 255 -4.12 -5.03 19.49
CA ARG A 255 -2.97 -4.32 18.91
C ARG A 255 -1.63 -4.97 19.17
N ASP A 256 -1.41 -5.48 20.38
CA ASP A 256 -0.15 -6.11 20.78
C ASP A 256 0.14 -7.38 19.98
N TYR A 257 -0.89 -8.16 19.69
CA TYR A 257 -0.77 -9.36 18.87
C TYR A 257 -0.79 -9.04 17.36
N VAL A 258 -1.74 -8.23 16.93
CA VAL A 258 -1.91 -7.86 15.51
C VAL A 258 -0.69 -7.10 14.99
N GLY A 259 -0.15 -6.20 15.80
CA GLY A 259 0.98 -5.34 15.46
C GLY A 259 0.55 -3.96 14.96
N ARG A 260 1.51 -3.01 15.01
CA ARG A 260 1.28 -1.58 14.80
C ARG A 260 1.84 -1.02 13.48
N GLN A 261 2.64 -1.81 12.75
CA GLN A 261 3.19 -1.39 11.47
C GLN A 261 2.35 -1.90 10.31
N ASP A 262 2.17 -1.11 9.26
CA ASP A 262 1.44 -1.53 8.07
C ASP A 262 2.27 -2.56 7.28
N SER A 263 1.92 -3.84 7.42
CA SER A 263 2.63 -4.97 6.82
C SER A 263 1.68 -6.11 6.47
N LEU A 264 2.09 -6.96 5.54
CA LEU A 264 1.34 -8.18 5.20
C LEU A 264 1.18 -9.11 6.42
N GLY A 265 2.21 -9.21 7.27
CA GLY A 265 2.15 -10.00 8.51
C GLY A 265 1.08 -9.49 9.48
N ARG A 266 0.93 -8.16 9.60
CA ARG A 266 -0.16 -7.55 10.36
C ARG A 266 -1.53 -7.98 9.80
N LYS A 267 -1.72 -7.89 8.48
CA LYS A 267 -2.99 -8.27 7.84
C LYS A 267 -3.35 -9.75 8.02
N VAL A 268 -2.36 -10.64 8.03
CA VAL A 268 -2.57 -12.07 8.33
C VAL A 268 -3.01 -12.26 9.79
N ARG A 269 -2.32 -11.66 10.76
CA ARG A 269 -2.71 -11.75 12.18
C ARG A 269 -4.09 -11.13 12.43
N GLU A 270 -4.40 -9.98 11.82
CA GLU A 270 -5.72 -9.35 11.84
C GLU A 270 -6.82 -10.31 11.35
N ALA A 271 -6.57 -11.03 10.25
CA ALA A 271 -7.50 -12.03 9.74
C ALA A 271 -7.69 -13.22 10.70
N ILE A 272 -6.61 -13.72 11.31
CA ILE A 272 -6.65 -14.82 12.31
C ILE A 272 -7.48 -14.41 13.54
N VAL A 273 -7.22 -13.20 14.07
CA VAL A 273 -8.00 -12.66 15.20
C VAL A 273 -9.47 -12.51 14.83
N SER A 274 -9.75 -12.03 13.61
CA SER A 274 -11.13 -11.85 13.12
C SER A 274 -11.90 -13.17 13.03
N LEU A 275 -11.28 -14.21 12.48
CA LEU A 275 -11.84 -15.56 12.45
C LEU A 275 -12.12 -16.08 13.86
N LYS A 276 -11.19 -15.83 14.79
CA LYS A 276 -11.34 -16.26 16.19
C LYS A 276 -12.43 -15.48 16.91
N LEU A 277 -12.55 -14.18 16.67
CA LEU A 277 -13.66 -13.37 17.21
C LEU A 277 -15.02 -13.91 16.76
N GLU A 278 -15.20 -14.20 15.49
CA GLU A 278 -16.45 -14.76 14.93
C GLU A 278 -16.76 -16.19 15.44
N THR A 279 -15.76 -16.91 15.92
CA THR A 279 -15.97 -18.22 16.56
C THR A 279 -16.55 -18.09 17.96
N PHE A 280 -16.23 -17.01 18.67
CA PHE A 280 -16.55 -16.88 20.10
C PHE A 280 -17.59 -15.80 20.43
N TYR A 281 -17.87 -14.88 19.49
CA TYR A 281 -18.81 -13.77 19.66
C TYR A 281 -19.79 -13.72 18.50
N SER A 282 -21.01 -13.34 18.80
CA SER A 282 -22.04 -13.09 17.78
C SER A 282 -21.74 -11.83 16.96
N LYS A 283 -22.35 -11.73 15.79
CA LYS A 283 -22.29 -10.54 14.95
C LYS A 283 -22.72 -9.27 15.71
N ASP A 284 -23.75 -9.39 16.54
CA ASP A 284 -24.27 -8.27 17.34
C ASP A 284 -23.26 -7.83 18.39
N GLU A 285 -22.55 -8.74 19.06
CA GLU A 285 -21.51 -8.41 20.04
C GLU A 285 -20.30 -7.75 19.37
N ILE A 286 -19.91 -8.24 18.20
CA ILE A 286 -18.82 -7.65 17.40
C ILE A 286 -19.20 -6.23 16.96
N LEU A 287 -20.41 -6.05 16.40
CA LEU A 287 -20.89 -4.75 15.97
C LEU A 287 -21.03 -3.78 17.15
N LEU A 288 -21.57 -4.24 18.27
CA LEU A 288 -21.67 -3.46 19.51
C LEU A 288 -20.28 -2.99 19.98
N SER A 289 -19.31 -3.89 19.95
CA SER A 289 -17.91 -3.55 20.26
C SER A 289 -17.34 -2.49 19.31
N TYR A 290 -17.64 -2.59 18.02
CA TYR A 290 -17.24 -1.59 17.03
C TYR A 290 -17.87 -0.22 17.32
N LEU A 291 -19.19 -0.17 17.51
CA LEU A 291 -19.94 1.07 17.72
C LEU A 291 -19.50 1.82 18.97
N ASN A 292 -19.08 1.11 20.00
CA ASN A 292 -18.55 1.71 21.23
C ASN A 292 -17.11 2.24 21.09
N ARG A 293 -16.34 1.78 20.09
CA ARG A 293 -14.88 1.96 20.08
C ARG A 293 -14.31 2.75 18.92
N VAL A 294 -15.00 2.77 17.78
CA VAL A 294 -14.45 3.41 16.58
C VAL A 294 -14.15 4.89 16.83
N TYR A 295 -12.98 5.34 16.37
CA TYR A 295 -12.57 6.73 16.50
C TYR A 295 -13.30 7.61 15.48
N LEU A 296 -13.90 8.71 15.96
CA LEU A 296 -14.73 9.64 15.18
C LEU A 296 -14.17 11.07 15.14
N GLY A 297 -12.87 11.21 15.41
CA GLY A 297 -12.18 12.49 15.38
C GLY A 297 -12.39 13.32 16.65
N VAL A 298 -11.70 14.44 16.73
CA VAL A 298 -11.80 15.43 17.82
C VAL A 298 -11.84 14.82 19.22
N ASN A 299 -11.03 13.80 19.40
CA ASN A 299 -10.96 13.10 20.69
C ASN A 299 -12.24 12.35 21.09
N THR A 300 -13.05 11.92 20.12
CA THR A 300 -14.24 11.11 20.37
C THR A 300 -14.01 9.66 19.89
N SER A 301 -14.29 8.70 20.77
CA SER A 301 -14.33 7.28 20.45
C SER A 301 -15.71 6.74 20.80
N GLY A 302 -16.26 5.93 19.90
CA GLY A 302 -17.63 5.45 19.99
C GLY A 302 -18.68 6.46 19.55
N PHE A 303 -19.75 5.92 19.01
CA PHE A 303 -20.81 6.73 18.41
C PHE A 303 -21.67 7.48 19.42
N GLU A 304 -21.79 6.99 20.66
CA GLU A 304 -22.48 7.73 21.72
C GLU A 304 -21.76 9.05 22.03
N ASP A 305 -20.46 8.96 22.19
CA ASP A 305 -19.62 10.13 22.45
C ASP A 305 -19.61 11.11 21.28
N ALA A 306 -19.54 10.60 20.06
CA ALA A 306 -19.59 11.41 18.85
C ALA A 306 -20.97 12.10 18.69
N ALA A 307 -22.06 11.39 18.97
CA ALA A 307 -23.41 11.97 18.92
C ALA A 307 -23.55 13.15 19.89
N ARG A 308 -23.08 12.98 21.12
CA ARG A 308 -23.07 14.06 22.14
C ARG A 308 -22.15 15.21 21.75
N TYR A 309 -20.99 14.89 21.16
CA TYR A 309 -20.04 15.93 20.75
C TYR A 309 -20.56 16.75 19.57
N TYR A 310 -20.98 16.07 18.50
CA TYR A 310 -21.35 16.75 17.24
C TYR A 310 -22.78 17.31 17.26
N PHE A 311 -23.72 16.60 17.90
CA PHE A 311 -25.15 16.93 17.83
C PHE A 311 -25.78 17.26 19.16
N ASP A 312 -25.03 17.21 20.27
CA ASP A 312 -25.48 17.51 21.65
C ASP A 312 -26.66 16.63 22.10
N LYS A 313 -26.72 15.38 21.61
CA LYS A 313 -27.79 14.41 21.95
C LYS A 313 -27.25 12.97 21.98
N PRO A 314 -27.93 12.03 22.65
CA PRO A 314 -27.51 10.64 22.69
C PRO A 314 -27.65 9.96 21.31
N ALA A 315 -26.88 8.89 21.09
CA ALA A 315 -26.87 8.16 19.82
C ALA A 315 -28.24 7.61 19.41
N LYS A 316 -29.07 7.23 20.38
CA LYS A 316 -30.43 6.72 20.16
C LYS A 316 -31.35 7.70 19.43
N ASP A 317 -31.10 8.99 19.58
CA ASP A 317 -31.95 10.09 19.08
C ASP A 317 -31.42 10.65 17.74
N LEU A 318 -30.37 10.03 17.18
CA LEU A 318 -29.83 10.41 15.88
C LEU A 318 -30.80 10.11 14.74
N THR A 319 -31.03 11.09 13.89
CA THR A 319 -31.74 10.91 12.61
C THR A 319 -30.90 10.08 11.62
N ALA A 320 -31.54 9.58 10.56
CA ALA A 320 -30.84 8.88 9.50
C ALA A 320 -29.75 9.75 8.84
N ALA A 321 -29.98 11.07 8.70
CA ALA A 321 -29.02 12.01 8.16
C ALA A 321 -27.78 12.19 9.06
N GLU A 322 -27.99 12.30 10.37
CA GLU A 322 -26.92 12.47 11.35
C GLU A 322 -26.12 11.18 11.53
N SER A 323 -26.80 10.01 11.62
CA SER A 323 -26.15 8.70 11.63
C SER A 323 -25.27 8.50 10.39
N ALA A 324 -25.79 8.81 9.21
CA ALA A 324 -25.03 8.73 7.96
C ALA A 324 -23.90 9.77 7.90
N THR A 325 -24.03 10.91 8.59
CA THR A 325 -22.95 11.91 8.68
C THR A 325 -21.78 11.38 9.52
N LEU A 326 -22.06 10.83 10.71
CA LEU A 326 -21.03 10.24 11.57
C LEU A 326 -20.31 9.07 10.89
N VAL A 327 -21.06 8.19 10.22
CA VAL A 327 -20.45 7.09 9.45
C VAL A 327 -19.66 7.62 8.24
N GLY A 328 -20.13 8.68 7.62
CA GLY A 328 -19.45 9.31 6.48
C GLY A 328 -18.09 9.90 6.79
N ILE A 329 -17.81 10.27 8.04
CA ILE A 329 -16.50 10.83 8.44
C ILE A 329 -15.47 9.78 8.85
N LEU A 330 -15.86 8.51 9.04
CA LEU A 330 -14.95 7.43 9.48
C LEU A 330 -13.66 7.30 8.66
N PRO A 331 -13.66 7.47 7.32
CA PRO A 331 -12.44 7.33 6.52
C PRO A 331 -11.33 8.36 6.84
N ALA A 332 -11.70 9.53 7.40
CA ALA A 332 -10.76 10.59 7.75
C ALA A 332 -11.34 11.46 8.88
N PRO A 333 -11.49 10.94 10.10
CA PRO A 333 -12.26 11.59 11.16
C PRO A 333 -11.77 13.00 11.53
N ASN A 334 -10.47 13.26 11.43
CA ASN A 334 -9.89 14.58 11.70
C ASN A 334 -9.82 15.47 10.46
N GLY A 335 -10.18 14.96 9.27
CA GLY A 335 -10.12 15.69 8.00
C GLY A 335 -11.37 16.51 7.68
N PHE A 336 -12.43 16.43 8.49
CA PHE A 336 -13.68 17.11 8.24
C PHE A 336 -13.88 18.33 9.15
N ASN A 337 -14.15 19.48 8.54
CA ASN A 337 -14.48 20.72 9.26
C ASN A 337 -15.98 21.01 9.16
N PHE A 338 -16.68 20.77 10.22
CA PHE A 338 -18.11 21.07 10.33
C PHE A 338 -18.39 22.58 10.41
N CYS A 339 -17.42 23.37 10.84
CA CYS A 339 -17.51 24.82 11.03
C CYS A 339 -16.90 25.61 9.84
N GLY A 340 -16.48 24.91 8.80
CA GLY A 340 -15.83 25.49 7.64
C GLY A 340 -16.77 26.14 6.65
N ASP A 341 -16.17 26.57 5.56
CA ASP A 341 -16.84 27.21 4.43
C ASP A 341 -17.83 26.28 3.68
N SER A 342 -18.47 26.83 2.68
CA SER A 342 -19.44 26.10 1.84
C SER A 342 -18.81 24.89 1.12
N ARG A 343 -17.50 24.89 0.87
CA ARG A 343 -16.77 23.76 0.25
C ARG A 343 -16.65 22.60 1.23
N SER A 344 -16.26 22.89 2.49
CA SER A 344 -16.17 21.90 3.57
C SER A 344 -17.52 21.24 3.82
N ARG A 345 -18.59 22.05 3.89
CA ARG A 345 -19.97 21.53 4.03
C ARG A 345 -20.39 20.63 2.86
N ARG A 346 -20.10 21.04 1.62
CA ARG A 346 -20.41 20.19 0.44
C ARG A 346 -19.69 18.84 0.49
N ASN A 347 -18.45 18.81 0.96
CA ASN A 347 -17.72 17.56 1.11
C ASN A 347 -18.40 16.63 2.12
N ILE A 348 -18.74 17.14 3.31
CA ILE A 348 -19.44 16.36 4.35
C ILE A 348 -20.78 15.84 3.84
N ILE A 349 -21.58 16.69 3.19
CA ILE A 349 -22.85 16.30 2.54
C ILE A 349 -22.61 15.20 1.50
N GLY A 350 -21.54 15.26 0.73
CA GLY A 350 -21.18 14.25 -0.25
C GLY A 350 -20.91 12.87 0.38
N TYR A 351 -20.17 12.85 1.50
CA TYR A 351 -19.90 11.61 2.24
C TYR A 351 -21.15 11.05 2.90
N ARG A 352 -21.94 11.88 3.58
CA ARG A 352 -23.26 11.52 4.12
C ARG A 352 -24.16 10.89 3.05
N ASN A 353 -24.29 11.53 1.91
CA ASN A 353 -25.17 11.09 0.86
C ASN A 353 -24.74 9.75 0.24
N ARG A 354 -23.43 9.44 0.24
CA ARG A 354 -22.93 8.11 -0.15
C ARG A 354 -23.38 7.04 0.83
N VAL A 355 -23.32 7.30 2.13
CA VAL A 355 -23.81 6.37 3.17
C VAL A 355 -25.32 6.17 3.02
N LEU A 356 -26.12 7.25 2.94
CA LEU A 356 -27.56 7.17 2.75
C LEU A 356 -27.96 6.37 1.50
N LYS A 357 -27.23 6.55 0.39
CA LYS A 357 -27.44 5.78 -0.84
C LYS A 357 -27.23 4.29 -0.60
N ARG A 358 -26.13 3.90 0.08
CA ARG A 358 -25.83 2.50 0.42
C ARG A 358 -26.88 1.90 1.36
N MET A 359 -27.33 2.66 2.37
CA MET A 359 -28.42 2.23 3.27
C MET A 359 -29.71 1.94 2.50
N ARG A 360 -30.07 2.79 1.54
CA ARG A 360 -31.22 2.56 0.65
C ARG A 360 -31.03 1.31 -0.22
N GLU A 361 -29.86 1.15 -0.85
CA GLU A 361 -29.53 0.00 -1.71
C GLU A 361 -29.57 -1.33 -0.93
N MET A 362 -29.30 -1.30 0.36
CA MET A 362 -29.43 -2.45 1.27
C MET A 362 -30.85 -2.63 1.85
N GLY A 363 -31.79 -1.75 1.53
CA GLY A 363 -33.14 -1.80 2.08
C GLY A 363 -33.28 -1.30 3.52
N ALA A 364 -32.23 -0.72 4.11
CA ALA A 364 -32.26 -0.15 5.46
C ALA A 364 -32.98 1.20 5.55
N LEU A 365 -33.22 1.86 4.43
CA LEU A 365 -34.03 3.07 4.32
C LEU A 365 -35.07 2.90 3.20
N LYS A 366 -36.32 3.31 3.48
CA LYS A 366 -37.35 3.49 2.45
C LYS A 366 -37.00 4.69 1.58
N GLN A 367 -37.56 4.72 0.37
CA GLN A 367 -37.26 5.80 -0.59
C GLN A 367 -37.59 7.20 -0.05
N ASP A 368 -38.68 7.32 0.70
CA ASP A 368 -39.11 8.60 1.27
C ASP A 368 -38.19 9.06 2.42
N GLU A 369 -37.74 8.13 3.26
CA GLU A 369 -36.75 8.41 4.32
C GLU A 369 -35.42 8.86 3.73
N TYR A 370 -34.96 8.14 2.70
CA TYR A 370 -33.77 8.53 1.94
C TYR A 370 -33.87 9.94 1.36
N ASN A 371 -35.00 10.25 0.73
CA ASN A 371 -35.22 11.57 0.14
C ASN A 371 -35.26 12.69 1.18
N ARG A 372 -35.90 12.46 2.35
CA ARG A 372 -35.89 13.41 3.47
C ARG A 372 -34.48 13.58 4.04
N ALA A 373 -33.80 12.49 4.38
CA ALA A 373 -32.47 12.52 4.97
C ALA A 373 -31.43 13.19 4.06
N ARG A 374 -31.51 12.96 2.75
CA ARG A 374 -30.61 13.57 1.76
C ARG A 374 -30.79 15.10 1.65
N ARG A 375 -32.00 15.61 1.85
CA ARG A 375 -32.32 17.04 1.78
C ARG A 375 -32.07 17.77 3.09
N SER A 376 -31.97 17.05 4.22
CA SER A 376 -31.71 17.66 5.52
C SER A 376 -30.37 18.39 5.51
N PRO A 377 -30.26 19.57 6.14
CA PRO A 377 -28.98 20.24 6.34
C PRO A 377 -28.08 19.38 7.25
N VAL A 378 -26.77 19.59 7.18
CA VAL A 378 -25.82 19.06 8.15
C VAL A 378 -25.55 20.15 9.16
N GLU A 379 -26.23 20.09 10.29
CA GLU A 379 -26.12 21.05 11.39
C GLU A 379 -25.47 20.34 12.59
N VAL A 380 -24.39 20.91 13.08
CA VAL A 380 -23.74 20.46 14.34
C VAL A 380 -24.01 21.47 15.43
N SER A 381 -23.83 21.06 16.67
CA SER A 381 -23.95 21.94 17.84
C SER A 381 -22.99 23.14 17.73
N SER A 382 -23.43 24.33 18.10
CA SER A 382 -22.59 25.54 18.14
C SER A 382 -21.33 25.35 18.99
N LYS A 383 -21.42 24.55 20.04
CA LYS A 383 -20.29 24.17 20.91
C LYS A 383 -19.12 23.53 20.15
N VAL A 384 -19.39 22.85 19.03
CA VAL A 384 -18.32 22.26 18.18
C VAL A 384 -17.45 23.37 17.60
N CYS A 385 -18.08 24.43 17.07
CA CYS A 385 -17.36 25.52 16.43
C CYS A 385 -16.63 26.39 17.45
N GLU A 386 -17.19 26.59 18.62
CA GLU A 386 -16.54 27.29 19.73
C GLU A 386 -15.28 26.56 20.20
N ARG A 387 -15.34 25.23 20.36
CA ARG A 387 -14.17 24.41 20.69
C ARG A 387 -13.11 24.39 19.58
N GLN A 388 -13.54 24.36 18.31
CA GLN A 388 -12.60 24.44 17.20
C GLN A 388 -11.89 25.80 17.13
N ALA A 389 -12.56 26.89 17.45
CA ALA A 389 -11.99 28.24 17.49
C ALA A 389 -10.91 28.40 18.58
N LYS A 390 -10.99 27.64 19.67
CA LYS A 390 -10.00 27.63 20.75
C LYS A 390 -8.76 26.78 20.47
N ARG A 391 -8.70 26.08 19.31
CA ARG A 391 -7.56 25.23 18.96
C ARG A 391 -6.31 26.07 18.73
N ILE A 392 -5.20 25.67 19.36
CA ILE A 392 -3.88 26.26 19.15
C ILE A 392 -3.33 25.77 17.80
N ALA A 393 -2.77 26.66 16.99
CA ALA A 393 -2.09 26.35 15.75
C ALA A 393 -2.89 25.41 14.82
N PRO A 394 -4.11 25.76 14.37
CA PRO A 394 -5.00 24.80 13.69
C PRO A 394 -4.46 24.25 12.38
N TYR A 395 -3.64 25.01 11.64
CA TYR A 395 -2.94 24.50 10.43
C TYR A 395 -1.87 23.47 10.77
N PHE A 396 -1.07 23.73 11.82
CA PHE A 396 -0.10 22.77 12.32
C PHE A 396 -0.79 21.52 12.86
N TYR A 397 -1.86 21.69 13.65
CA TYR A 397 -2.66 20.58 14.16
C TYR A 397 -3.17 19.67 13.03
N SER A 398 -3.68 20.23 11.93
CA SER A 398 -4.11 19.43 10.77
C SER A 398 -2.96 18.70 10.08
N TYR A 399 -1.78 19.31 10.05
CA TYR A 399 -0.57 18.69 9.49
C TYR A 399 -0.08 17.51 10.34
N VAL A 400 -0.18 17.58 11.66
CA VAL A 400 0.15 16.47 12.58
C VAL A 400 -0.61 15.19 12.20
N PHE A 401 -1.90 15.28 11.89
CA PHE A 401 -2.67 14.10 11.47
C PHE A 401 -2.26 13.58 10.09
N ASN A 402 -1.87 14.44 9.18
CA ASN A 402 -1.32 14.02 7.89
C ASN A 402 0.01 13.27 8.08
N GLU A 403 0.87 13.77 8.96
CA GLU A 403 2.13 13.10 9.30
C GLU A 403 1.90 11.80 10.09
N LEU A 404 0.92 11.76 10.98
CA LEU A 404 0.51 10.55 11.68
C LEU A 404 0.10 9.44 10.72
N GLU A 405 -0.70 9.76 9.70
CA GLU A 405 -1.06 8.82 8.63
C GLU A 405 0.16 8.34 7.83
N PHE A 406 1.12 9.22 7.60
CA PHE A 406 2.36 8.86 6.92
C PHE A 406 3.21 7.88 7.75
N ILE A 407 3.30 8.08 9.08
CA ILE A 407 4.12 7.27 9.99
C ILE A 407 3.46 5.90 10.29
N LEU A 408 2.17 5.89 10.62
CA LEU A 408 1.47 4.70 11.10
C LEU A 408 0.67 3.98 10.00
N GLY A 409 0.50 4.60 8.84
CA GLY A 409 -0.46 4.17 7.86
C GLY A 409 -1.88 4.63 8.21
N LYS A 410 -2.73 4.71 7.18
CA LYS A 410 -4.06 5.31 7.27
C LYS A 410 -4.99 4.59 8.25
N ASP A 411 -4.94 3.27 8.23
CA ASP A 411 -5.79 2.42 9.07
C ASP A 411 -5.49 2.59 10.56
N LEU A 412 -4.20 2.58 10.93
CA LEU A 412 -3.80 2.68 12.34
C LEU A 412 -3.97 4.12 12.86
N ALA A 413 -3.65 5.12 12.05
CA ALA A 413 -3.85 6.52 12.41
C ALA A 413 -5.33 6.85 12.70
N ALA A 414 -6.27 6.16 12.03
CA ALA A 414 -7.70 6.31 12.23
C ALA A 414 -8.24 5.65 13.53
N GLU A 415 -7.44 4.79 14.19
CA GLU A 415 -7.91 4.11 15.40
C GLU A 415 -7.93 5.01 16.64
N GLY A 416 -7.17 6.11 16.67
CA GLY A 416 -7.03 6.95 17.84
C GLY A 416 -6.15 6.33 18.95
N ASN A 417 -6.35 6.74 20.20
CA ASN A 417 -5.60 6.29 21.38
C ASN A 417 -4.10 6.64 21.33
N PHE A 418 -3.77 7.83 20.83
CA PHE A 418 -2.40 8.30 20.75
C PHE A 418 -2.20 9.56 21.58
N ILE A 419 -1.06 9.62 22.25
CA ILE A 419 -0.48 10.84 22.77
C ILE A 419 0.63 11.24 21.80
N ILE A 420 0.51 12.40 21.21
CA ILE A 420 1.42 12.91 20.20
C ILE A 420 2.18 14.10 20.78
N GLU A 421 3.47 13.93 21.00
CA GLU A 421 4.36 15.01 21.34
C GLU A 421 4.90 15.65 20.05
N THR A 422 4.77 16.96 19.94
CA THR A 422 5.19 17.68 18.73
C THR A 422 6.44 18.52 18.98
N GLN A 423 6.87 19.23 17.93
CA GLN A 423 7.97 20.20 17.99
C GLN A 423 7.46 21.65 18.07
N LEU A 424 6.13 21.87 18.08
CA LEU A 424 5.54 23.22 18.05
C LEU A 424 6.01 24.06 19.22
N ASP A 425 6.53 25.27 18.95
CA ASP A 425 6.72 26.31 19.94
C ASP A 425 5.52 27.27 19.90
N PRO A 426 4.68 27.31 20.95
CA PRO A 426 3.49 28.16 20.97
C PRO A 426 3.78 29.65 20.82
N LYS A 427 4.95 30.12 21.29
CA LYS A 427 5.35 31.54 21.19
C LYS A 427 5.74 31.88 19.77
N ILE A 428 6.58 31.05 19.12
CA ILE A 428 6.99 31.21 17.72
C ILE A 428 5.76 31.12 16.81
N GLN A 429 4.84 30.17 17.08
CA GLN A 429 3.60 30.02 16.34
C GLN A 429 2.73 31.29 16.39
N THR A 430 2.49 31.82 17.59
CA THR A 430 1.70 33.04 17.78
C THR A 430 2.35 34.24 17.04
N GLN A 431 3.66 34.37 17.09
CA GLN A 431 4.38 35.44 16.37
C GLN A 431 4.24 35.27 14.84
N ALA A 432 4.34 34.04 14.33
CA ALA A 432 4.17 33.75 12.91
C ALA A 432 2.75 34.06 12.41
N GLU A 433 1.73 33.69 13.18
CA GLU A 433 0.32 34.00 12.87
C GLU A 433 0.06 35.52 12.85
N ASN A 434 0.53 36.23 13.87
CA ASN A 434 0.37 37.68 13.98
C ASN A 434 1.13 38.40 12.84
N SER A 435 2.36 37.99 12.55
CA SER A 435 3.18 38.57 11.48
C SER A 435 2.51 38.40 10.13
N LEU A 436 2.05 37.19 9.81
CA LEU A 436 1.36 36.92 8.53
C LEU A 436 0.08 37.75 8.40
N THR A 437 -0.76 37.73 9.43
CA THR A 437 -2.04 38.46 9.43
C THR A 437 -1.85 39.96 9.30
N ASN A 438 -0.91 40.53 10.05
CA ASN A 438 -0.59 41.94 9.99
C ASN A 438 -0.03 42.34 8.61
N HIS A 439 0.88 41.52 8.05
CA HIS A 439 1.45 41.82 6.74
C HIS A 439 0.38 41.81 5.63
N ILE A 440 -0.55 40.83 5.69
CA ILE A 440 -1.66 40.76 4.72
C ILE A 440 -2.60 41.97 4.88
N LYS A 441 -2.92 42.36 6.12
CA LYS A 441 -3.75 43.55 6.36
C LYS A 441 -3.12 44.84 5.88
N THR A 442 -1.82 45.02 6.07
CA THR A 442 -1.12 46.26 5.75
C THR A 442 -0.69 46.37 4.29
N ALA A 443 -0.25 45.28 3.68
CA ALA A 443 0.35 45.24 2.35
C ALA A 443 -0.49 44.52 1.29
N GLY A 444 -1.40 43.63 1.71
CA GLY A 444 -2.10 42.73 0.80
C GLY A 444 -2.89 43.41 -0.30
N ALA A 445 -3.65 44.45 0.05
CA ALA A 445 -4.43 45.22 -0.92
C ALA A 445 -3.52 45.96 -1.95
N SER A 446 -2.42 46.54 -1.49
CA SER A 446 -1.47 47.29 -2.33
C SER A 446 -0.70 46.41 -3.30
N PHE A 447 -0.43 45.16 -2.91
CA PHE A 447 0.35 44.21 -3.72
C PHE A 447 -0.48 43.07 -4.31
N GLY A 448 -1.80 43.10 -4.14
CA GLY A 448 -2.73 42.13 -4.74
C GLY A 448 -2.66 40.71 -4.16
N PHE A 449 -2.33 40.54 -2.87
CA PHE A 449 -2.38 39.25 -2.19
C PHE A 449 -3.30 39.27 -0.98
N SER A 450 -3.98 38.15 -0.74
CA SER A 450 -4.96 37.98 0.35
C SER A 450 -4.65 36.79 1.26
N GLN A 451 -3.64 36.01 0.93
CA GLN A 451 -3.26 34.80 1.67
C GLN A 451 -1.73 34.64 1.66
N GLY A 452 -1.22 33.88 2.63
CA GLY A 452 0.18 33.55 2.73
C GLY A 452 0.40 32.27 3.57
N ALA A 453 1.66 31.90 3.73
CA ALA A 453 2.05 30.80 4.59
C ALA A 453 3.41 31.10 5.23
N VAL A 454 3.61 30.58 6.45
CA VAL A 454 4.88 30.64 7.18
C VAL A 454 5.22 29.24 7.68
N VAL A 455 6.50 28.86 7.54
CA VAL A 455 7.07 27.65 8.14
C VAL A 455 8.34 28.03 8.86
N THR A 456 8.45 27.68 10.12
CA THR A 456 9.67 27.85 10.92
C THR A 456 10.18 26.47 11.34
N LEU A 457 11.45 26.18 11.00
CA LEU A 457 12.11 24.93 11.35
C LEU A 457 13.26 25.16 12.30
N ASP A 458 13.43 24.24 13.25
CA ASP A 458 14.74 24.03 13.87
C ASP A 458 15.65 23.36 12.83
N SER A 459 16.68 24.05 12.36
CA SER A 459 17.58 23.51 11.34
C SER A 459 18.41 22.34 11.83
N SER A 460 18.65 22.23 13.13
CA SER A 460 19.45 21.16 13.73
C SER A 460 18.71 19.82 13.81
N THR A 461 17.40 19.85 13.99
CA THR A 461 16.54 18.68 14.15
C THR A 461 15.60 18.44 12.97
N GLY A 462 15.21 19.48 12.23
CA GLY A 462 14.12 19.47 11.24
C GLY A 462 12.73 19.65 11.87
N GLY A 463 12.65 19.87 13.19
CA GLY A 463 11.40 20.09 13.89
C GLY A 463 10.65 21.31 13.43
N ILE A 464 9.35 21.20 13.16
CA ILE A 464 8.49 22.32 12.77
C ILE A 464 8.05 23.07 14.03
N LEU A 465 8.70 24.21 14.29
CA LEU A 465 8.41 25.07 15.43
C LEU A 465 7.15 25.90 15.24
N ALA A 466 6.84 26.27 13.99
CA ALA A 466 5.61 26.97 13.62
C ALA A 466 5.19 26.62 12.20
N MET A 467 3.88 26.53 11.97
CA MET A 467 3.29 26.36 10.64
C MET A 467 1.98 27.12 10.54
N VAL A 468 1.94 28.11 9.65
CA VAL A 468 0.76 28.93 9.35
C VAL A 468 0.42 28.75 7.87
N GLY A 469 -0.76 28.24 7.56
CA GLY A 469 -1.19 27.95 6.19
C GLY A 469 -2.17 28.96 5.59
N GLY A 470 -2.50 30.02 6.32
CA GLY A 470 -3.45 31.08 5.90
C GLY A 470 -3.78 32.01 7.05
N THR A 471 -4.60 33.02 6.77
CA THR A 471 -5.00 34.05 7.77
C THR A 471 -6.09 33.57 8.73
N ASP A 472 -6.95 32.66 8.26
CA ASP A 472 -8.08 32.16 9.03
C ASP A 472 -8.40 30.71 8.64
N PHE A 473 -8.22 29.81 9.59
CA PHE A 473 -8.48 28.38 9.43
C PHE A 473 -9.98 28.07 9.30
N ALA A 474 -10.84 28.87 9.94
CA ALA A 474 -12.28 28.64 9.87
C ALA A 474 -12.81 28.89 8.45
N THR A 475 -12.30 29.90 7.77
CA THR A 475 -12.69 30.22 6.40
C THR A 475 -11.98 29.36 5.34
N SER A 476 -10.73 28.93 5.60
CA SER A 476 -9.97 28.11 4.66
C SER A 476 -9.02 27.16 5.39
N GLN A 477 -9.33 25.85 5.35
CA GLN A 477 -8.45 24.80 5.89
C GLN A 477 -7.31 24.39 4.96
N PHE A 478 -7.31 24.90 3.74
CA PHE A 478 -6.23 24.63 2.79
C PHE A 478 -4.91 25.15 3.34
N ASN A 479 -4.05 24.25 3.77
CA ASN A 479 -2.77 24.58 4.38
C ASN A 479 -1.73 24.88 3.30
N ARG A 480 -1.55 26.17 3.03
CA ARG A 480 -0.65 26.65 1.96
C ARG A 480 0.82 26.38 2.25
N ALA A 481 1.17 26.05 3.49
CA ALA A 481 2.55 25.73 3.84
C ALA A 481 3.06 24.45 3.16
N TYR A 482 2.19 23.41 3.00
CA TYR A 482 2.60 22.14 2.40
C TYR A 482 1.70 21.64 1.26
N GLN A 483 0.48 22.17 1.11
CA GLN A 483 -0.44 21.77 0.04
C GLN A 483 -0.37 22.66 -1.18
N ALA A 484 -0.06 23.95 -1.01
CA ALA A 484 0.04 24.87 -2.12
C ALA A 484 1.38 24.71 -2.84
N LYS A 485 1.32 24.26 -4.08
CA LYS A 485 2.46 24.30 -4.99
C LYS A 485 2.50 25.66 -5.66
N ARG A 486 3.62 26.35 -5.54
CA ARG A 486 3.86 27.69 -6.09
C ARG A 486 5.27 27.80 -6.64
N GLN A 487 5.43 28.63 -7.63
CA GLN A 487 6.73 28.96 -8.21
C GLN A 487 7.61 29.65 -7.15
N PRO A 488 8.72 29.02 -6.72
CA PRO A 488 9.60 29.62 -5.71
C PRO A 488 10.38 30.83 -6.24
N GLY A 489 10.38 31.07 -7.54
CA GLY A 489 11.11 32.15 -8.14
C GLY A 489 12.63 32.07 -7.87
N SER A 490 13.26 33.21 -7.61
CA SER A 490 14.71 33.29 -7.40
C SER A 490 15.23 32.53 -6.15
N THR A 491 14.38 32.12 -5.22
CA THR A 491 14.81 31.28 -4.11
C THR A 491 15.30 29.91 -4.59
N PHE A 492 14.85 29.46 -5.77
CA PHE A 492 15.30 28.22 -6.38
C PHE A 492 16.78 28.24 -6.80
N LYS A 493 17.38 29.45 -6.97
CA LYS A 493 18.80 29.61 -7.36
C LYS A 493 19.76 28.94 -6.37
N ILE A 494 19.34 28.69 -5.14
CA ILE A 494 20.14 27.96 -4.17
C ILE A 494 20.66 26.62 -4.72
N PHE A 495 19.87 25.89 -5.55
CA PHE A 495 20.24 24.57 -6.06
C PHE A 495 21.35 24.60 -7.12
N PRO A 496 21.26 25.40 -8.21
CA PRO A 496 22.35 25.48 -9.20
C PRO A 496 23.64 26.01 -8.59
N PHE A 497 23.56 27.01 -7.68
CA PHE A 497 24.78 27.51 -7.03
C PHE A 497 25.39 26.50 -6.07
N THR A 498 24.60 25.78 -5.27
CA THR A 498 25.11 24.69 -4.42
C THR A 498 25.77 23.59 -5.25
N ALA A 499 25.17 23.21 -6.39
CA ALA A 499 25.75 22.24 -7.31
C ALA A 499 27.08 22.74 -7.93
N ALA A 500 27.19 24.02 -8.22
CA ALA A 500 28.43 24.62 -8.74
C ALA A 500 29.55 24.59 -7.67
N ILE A 501 29.25 25.04 -6.46
CA ILE A 501 30.22 25.00 -5.34
C ILE A 501 30.66 23.56 -5.05
N GLU A 502 29.74 22.60 -5.07
CA GLU A 502 30.09 21.19 -4.88
C GLU A 502 31.00 20.65 -5.99
N LYS A 503 30.86 21.13 -7.23
CA LYS A 503 31.77 20.83 -8.35
C LYS A 503 33.11 21.58 -8.29
N GLY A 504 33.35 22.37 -7.24
CA GLY A 504 34.60 23.11 -7.05
C GLY A 504 34.64 24.47 -7.72
N PHE A 505 33.50 25.05 -8.13
CA PHE A 505 33.51 26.40 -8.68
C PHE A 505 33.84 27.42 -7.59
N GLY A 506 34.87 28.22 -7.82
CA GLY A 506 35.26 29.28 -6.88
C GLY A 506 34.24 30.43 -6.87
N THR A 507 34.01 31.01 -5.70
CA THR A 507 33.07 32.15 -5.53
C THR A 507 33.51 33.42 -6.30
N GLY A 508 34.82 33.58 -6.59
CA GLY A 508 35.41 34.63 -7.41
C GLY A 508 35.35 34.41 -8.92
N ARG A 509 34.90 33.24 -9.39
CA ARG A 509 34.73 32.96 -10.83
C ARG A 509 33.78 33.98 -11.47
N THR A 510 34.18 34.54 -12.58
CA THR A 510 33.45 35.64 -13.27
C THR A 510 32.53 35.12 -14.36
N TYR A 511 31.41 35.80 -14.52
CA TYR A 511 30.36 35.53 -15.51
C TYR A 511 29.97 36.81 -16.23
N ARG A 512 29.81 36.73 -17.56
CA ARG A 512 29.33 37.86 -18.35
C ARG A 512 27.85 38.17 -18.02
N CYS A 513 27.55 39.43 -17.86
CA CYS A 513 26.21 39.96 -17.61
C CYS A 513 25.36 40.18 -18.87
N THR A 514 25.89 39.85 -20.06
CA THR A 514 25.10 39.92 -21.33
C THR A 514 23.91 38.97 -21.28
N GLY A 515 22.88 39.24 -22.06
CA GLY A 515 21.72 38.33 -22.18
C GLY A 515 22.11 36.90 -22.54
N VAL A 516 21.28 35.95 -22.16
CA VAL A 516 21.48 34.51 -22.41
C VAL A 516 20.36 34.01 -23.31
N THR A 517 20.71 33.31 -24.38
CA THR A 517 19.73 32.50 -25.14
C THR A 517 19.97 31.02 -24.81
N TRP A 518 18.92 30.32 -24.37
CA TRP A 518 18.99 28.94 -24.01
C TRP A 518 17.69 28.23 -24.37
N GLN A 519 17.77 27.15 -25.15
CA GLN A 519 16.61 26.42 -25.68
C GLN A 519 15.57 27.33 -26.36
N GLY A 520 16.07 28.29 -27.21
CA GLY A 520 15.22 29.20 -27.94
C GLY A 520 14.67 30.40 -27.12
N ILE A 521 14.82 30.41 -25.80
CA ILE A 521 14.33 31.47 -24.92
C ILE A 521 15.45 32.50 -24.68
N ARG A 522 15.15 33.78 -24.93
CA ARG A 522 16.07 34.89 -24.68
C ARG A 522 15.81 35.51 -23.31
N TYR A 523 16.83 35.50 -22.47
CA TYR A 523 16.83 36.11 -21.13
C TYR A 523 17.57 37.43 -21.14
N ARG A 524 17.05 38.42 -20.41
CA ARG A 524 17.59 39.77 -20.34
C ARG A 524 19.00 39.82 -19.71
N PRO A 525 19.85 40.83 -20.00
CA PRO A 525 21.12 41.03 -19.32
C PRO A 525 20.93 41.36 -17.82
N CYS A 526 22.03 41.42 -17.06
CA CYS A 526 22.00 41.82 -15.66
C CYS A 526 21.43 43.24 -15.50
N ARG A 527 20.85 43.52 -14.36
CA ARG A 527 20.28 44.84 -14.04
C ARG A 527 21.34 45.96 -14.02
N GLY A 528 22.59 45.64 -13.62
CA GLY A 528 23.71 46.59 -13.56
C GLY A 528 24.54 46.76 -14.83
N GLY A 529 24.08 46.21 -15.99
CA GLY A 529 24.77 46.34 -17.29
C GLY A 529 25.35 45.04 -17.84
N THR A 530 26.22 45.12 -18.87
CA THR A 530 26.69 43.99 -19.67
C THR A 530 28.11 43.48 -19.31
N GLY A 531 28.77 44.07 -18.33
CA GLY A 531 30.11 43.66 -17.87
C GLY A 531 30.20 42.24 -17.34
N SER A 532 31.23 41.96 -16.58
CA SER A 532 31.38 40.66 -15.90
C SER A 532 31.36 40.84 -14.38
N ILE A 533 30.70 39.93 -13.68
CA ILE A 533 30.63 39.91 -12.21
C ILE A 533 30.99 38.55 -11.68
N THR A 534 31.41 38.49 -10.40
CA THR A 534 31.74 37.24 -9.77
C THR A 534 30.50 36.39 -9.51
N LEU A 535 30.68 35.06 -9.35
CA LEU A 535 29.66 34.13 -8.94
C LEU A 535 28.97 34.62 -7.65
N ALA A 536 29.77 35.08 -6.66
CA ALA A 536 29.27 35.60 -5.39
C ALA A 536 28.38 36.84 -5.58
N THR A 537 28.80 37.79 -6.38
CA THR A 537 28.02 39.00 -6.69
C THR A 537 26.76 38.65 -7.47
N GLY A 538 26.86 37.76 -8.46
CA GLY A 538 25.69 37.29 -9.24
C GLY A 538 24.65 36.57 -8.38
N TYR A 539 25.07 35.80 -7.35
CA TYR A 539 24.17 35.21 -6.38
C TYR A 539 23.55 36.28 -5.46
N ALA A 540 24.38 37.13 -4.85
CA ALA A 540 23.91 38.16 -3.93
C ALA A 540 22.87 39.10 -4.57
N LEU A 541 23.13 39.56 -5.80
CA LEU A 541 22.22 40.42 -6.57
C LEU A 541 21.13 39.63 -7.30
N SER A 542 21.09 38.31 -7.16
CA SER A 542 20.10 37.45 -7.81
C SER A 542 20.04 37.60 -9.33
N GLU A 543 21.21 37.76 -10.01
CA GLU A 543 21.26 37.99 -11.44
C GLU A 543 20.94 36.75 -12.26
N ASN A 544 19.91 36.84 -13.12
CA ASN A 544 19.42 35.73 -13.94
C ASN A 544 20.46 35.20 -14.92
N PRO A 545 21.21 36.06 -15.69
CA PRO A 545 22.23 35.57 -16.62
C PRO A 545 23.32 34.75 -15.95
N VAL A 546 23.73 35.14 -14.74
CA VAL A 546 24.75 34.41 -13.97
C VAL A 546 24.20 33.04 -13.54
N ALA A 547 23.00 33.00 -12.95
CA ALA A 547 22.37 31.74 -12.53
C ALA A 547 22.17 30.77 -13.70
N LEU A 548 21.72 31.27 -14.87
CA LEU A 548 21.54 30.47 -16.08
C LEU A 548 22.86 29.92 -16.62
N ARG A 549 23.94 30.74 -16.63
CA ARG A 549 25.26 30.27 -17.06
C ARG A 549 25.83 29.22 -16.12
N VAL A 550 25.74 29.45 -14.81
CA VAL A 550 26.13 28.48 -13.79
C VAL A 550 25.38 27.17 -14.00
N ALA A 551 24.06 27.23 -14.14
CA ALA A 551 23.24 26.02 -14.34
C ALA A 551 23.55 25.32 -15.67
N ARG A 552 23.89 26.04 -16.74
CA ARG A 552 24.31 25.44 -18.02
C ARG A 552 25.60 24.65 -17.87
N GLU A 553 26.56 25.17 -17.10
CA GLU A 553 27.84 24.49 -16.85
C GLU A 553 27.70 23.27 -15.92
N VAL A 554 26.86 23.35 -14.91
CA VAL A 554 26.65 22.19 -14.00
C VAL A 554 25.70 21.13 -14.59
N GLY A 555 24.81 21.53 -15.51
CA GLY A 555 23.77 20.69 -16.13
C GLY A 555 22.45 20.71 -15.34
N LEU A 556 21.32 20.79 -16.05
CA LEU A 556 19.97 20.87 -15.45
C LEU A 556 19.62 19.65 -14.63
N ASP A 557 20.00 18.43 -15.07
CA ASP A 557 19.80 17.21 -14.30
C ASP A 557 20.55 17.21 -12.97
N THR A 558 21.75 17.82 -12.94
CA THR A 558 22.52 17.99 -11.71
C THR A 558 21.78 18.94 -10.76
N VAL A 559 21.17 20.00 -11.28
CA VAL A 559 20.34 20.92 -10.48
C VAL A 559 19.13 20.19 -9.89
N VAL A 560 18.42 19.40 -10.70
CA VAL A 560 17.30 18.57 -10.22
C VAL A 560 17.77 17.59 -9.13
N LYS A 561 18.87 16.87 -9.36
CA LYS A 561 19.45 15.95 -8.37
C LYS A 561 19.82 16.67 -7.08
N MET A 562 20.38 17.88 -7.17
CA MET A 562 20.70 18.70 -5.99
C MET A 562 19.44 19.08 -5.21
N ALA A 563 18.39 19.53 -5.88
CA ALA A 563 17.11 19.86 -5.24
C ALA A 563 16.49 18.62 -4.55
N ARG A 564 16.54 17.45 -5.21
CA ARG A 564 16.08 16.17 -4.62
C ARG A 564 16.85 15.80 -3.37
N ARG A 565 18.19 15.93 -3.40
CA ARG A 565 19.07 15.67 -2.24
C ARG A 565 18.75 16.59 -1.06
N LEU A 566 18.42 17.83 -1.33
CA LEU A 566 18.03 18.82 -0.32
C LEU A 566 16.56 18.75 0.10
N GLY A 567 15.82 17.72 -0.33
CA GLY A 567 14.48 17.39 0.19
C GLY A 567 13.30 17.83 -0.67
N VAL A 568 13.49 18.45 -1.82
CA VAL A 568 12.39 18.82 -2.74
C VAL A 568 11.80 17.55 -3.36
N ARG A 569 10.51 17.32 -3.19
CA ARG A 569 9.76 16.16 -3.73
C ARG A 569 8.81 16.55 -4.86
N SER A 570 8.42 17.81 -4.94
CA SER A 570 7.58 18.35 -6.02
C SER A 570 8.21 18.07 -7.39
N GLU A 571 7.40 17.92 -8.43
CA GLU A 571 7.87 17.64 -9.78
C GLU A 571 8.73 18.80 -10.31
N LEU A 572 9.92 18.47 -10.83
CA LEU A 572 10.87 19.43 -11.36
C LEU A 572 11.18 19.10 -12.82
N ASN A 573 10.87 20.05 -13.72
CA ASN A 573 11.14 19.90 -15.15
C ASN A 573 12.55 20.45 -15.46
N PRO A 574 13.47 19.65 -16.06
CA PRO A 574 14.84 20.08 -16.36
C PRO A 574 14.92 21.00 -17.59
N VAL A 575 14.29 22.16 -17.50
CA VAL A 575 14.30 23.22 -18.51
C VAL A 575 14.98 24.49 -17.95
N PRO A 576 15.47 25.41 -18.78
CA PRO A 576 16.17 26.61 -18.29
C PRO A 576 15.37 27.45 -17.29
N GLY A 577 14.04 27.50 -17.43
CA GLY A 577 13.15 28.19 -16.51
C GLY A 577 13.15 27.61 -15.08
N LEU A 578 13.53 26.36 -14.90
CA LEU A 578 13.71 25.73 -13.58
C LEU A 578 14.68 26.53 -12.71
N VAL A 579 15.78 27.04 -13.31
CA VAL A 579 16.82 27.81 -12.61
C VAL A 579 16.26 29.10 -11.98
N LEU A 580 15.21 29.63 -12.59
CA LEU A 580 14.52 30.84 -12.15
C LEU A 580 13.27 30.54 -11.31
N GLY A 581 13.06 29.24 -10.95
CA GLY A 581 11.97 28.79 -10.12
C GLY A 581 10.63 28.68 -10.82
N GLN A 582 10.62 28.27 -12.11
CA GLN A 582 9.38 28.07 -12.86
C GLN A 582 8.63 26.81 -12.44
N SER A 583 9.34 25.77 -12.00
CA SER A 583 8.69 24.57 -11.43
C SER A 583 8.16 24.86 -10.03
N GLU A 584 6.95 24.36 -9.75
CA GLU A 584 6.27 24.63 -8.49
C GLU A 584 6.80 23.75 -7.35
N THR A 585 6.93 24.34 -6.16
CA THR A 585 7.32 23.67 -4.91
C THR A 585 6.44 24.14 -3.75
N THR A 586 6.59 23.55 -2.58
CA THR A 586 5.90 24.00 -1.35
C THR A 586 6.84 24.85 -0.49
N VAL A 587 6.26 25.67 0.40
CA VAL A 587 7.04 26.46 1.39
C VAL A 587 7.84 25.52 2.29
N LEU A 588 7.22 24.42 2.74
CA LEU A 588 7.86 23.43 3.62
C LEU A 588 9.11 22.78 2.96
N GLU A 589 9.01 22.39 1.68
CA GLU A 589 10.15 21.80 0.95
C GLU A 589 11.30 22.80 0.81
N MET A 590 11.00 24.03 0.43
CA MET A 590 12.03 25.08 0.30
C MET A 590 12.68 25.40 1.64
N THR A 591 11.90 25.54 2.72
CA THR A 591 12.42 25.77 4.07
C THR A 591 13.35 24.65 4.50
N GLY A 592 12.96 23.38 4.26
CA GLY A 592 13.80 22.19 4.54
C GLY A 592 15.11 22.19 3.75
N ALA A 593 15.10 22.66 2.49
CA ALA A 593 16.31 22.76 1.69
C ALA A 593 17.28 23.83 2.22
N PHE A 594 16.78 24.98 2.65
CA PHE A 594 17.58 26.03 3.29
C PHE A 594 18.11 25.56 4.65
N ALA A 595 17.28 24.84 5.45
CA ALA A 595 17.69 24.27 6.74
C ALA A 595 18.88 23.31 6.60
N ALA A 596 18.93 22.48 5.55
CA ALA A 596 20.05 21.57 5.30
C ALA A 596 21.39 22.32 5.08
N ILE A 597 21.38 23.47 4.42
CA ILE A 597 22.57 24.30 4.24
C ILE A 597 22.98 24.94 5.57
N SER A 598 22.01 25.51 6.29
CA SER A 598 22.22 26.10 7.63
C SER A 598 22.80 25.06 8.60
N ASN A 599 22.35 23.80 8.52
CA ASN A 599 22.84 22.69 9.33
C ASN A 599 24.09 22.00 8.73
N ARG A 600 25.02 22.79 8.16
CA ARG A 600 26.31 22.32 7.66
C ARG A 600 26.24 21.12 6.71
N GLY A 601 25.17 21.05 5.92
CA GLY A 601 24.94 20.02 4.91
C GLY A 601 24.30 18.75 5.41
N VAL A 602 23.72 18.76 6.59
CA VAL A 602 22.87 17.66 7.12
C VAL A 602 21.41 18.05 6.86
N TRP A 603 20.73 17.25 6.05
CA TRP A 603 19.29 17.36 5.83
C TRP A 603 18.55 16.53 6.87
N ASN A 604 17.70 17.18 7.63
CA ASN A 604 16.75 16.54 8.51
C ASN A 604 15.38 16.63 7.87
N ARG A 605 14.62 15.53 7.88
CA ARG A 605 13.25 15.54 7.38
C ARG A 605 12.42 16.54 8.21
N PRO A 606 11.79 17.56 7.58
CA PRO A 606 10.85 18.40 8.29
C PRO A 606 9.74 17.55 8.92
N HIS A 607 9.49 17.71 10.22
CA HIS A 607 8.53 16.90 10.98
C HIS A 607 7.85 17.72 12.08
N ALA A 608 6.56 17.46 12.28
CA ALA A 608 5.81 18.00 13.40
C ALA A 608 5.87 17.08 14.62
N ILE A 609 5.85 15.75 14.37
CA ILE A 609 5.75 14.72 15.41
C ILE A 609 7.15 14.35 15.92
N LYS A 610 7.36 14.55 17.21
CA LYS A 610 8.56 14.12 17.92
C LYS A 610 8.44 12.67 18.39
N ARG A 611 7.34 12.34 19.08
CA ARG A 611 7.04 10.99 19.57
C ARG A 611 5.54 10.71 19.47
N ILE A 612 5.22 9.43 19.30
CA ILE A 612 3.86 8.89 19.39
C ILE A 612 3.87 7.85 20.50
N LEU A 613 3.00 8.05 21.49
CA LEU A 613 2.83 7.14 22.61
C LEU A 613 1.45 6.49 22.52
N ASP A 614 1.33 5.27 23.03
CA ASP A 614 0.06 4.56 23.16
C ASP A 614 -0.62 5.00 24.47
N SER A 615 -1.71 5.73 24.37
CA SER A 615 -2.46 6.18 25.55
C SER A 615 -3.20 5.05 26.27
N SER A 616 -3.30 3.88 25.62
CA SER A 616 -3.91 2.69 26.23
C SER A 616 -2.94 1.86 27.07
N ASP A 617 -1.63 2.09 26.90
CA ASP A 617 -0.55 1.31 27.53
C ASP A 617 0.34 2.23 28.38
N CYS A 618 -0.29 2.96 29.31
CA CYS A 618 0.38 3.78 30.31
C CYS A 618 0.25 3.13 31.69
N LYS A 619 1.37 2.92 32.39
CA LYS A 619 1.33 2.44 33.80
C LYS A 619 0.69 3.47 34.73
N ASN A 620 0.94 4.75 34.49
CA ASN A 620 0.27 5.87 35.13
C ASN A 620 -0.17 6.86 34.04
N ARG A 621 -1.46 7.15 33.96
CA ARG A 621 -2.02 8.04 32.92
C ARG A 621 -1.65 9.51 33.08
N ASP A 622 -1.29 9.90 34.30
CA ASP A 622 -0.85 11.27 34.62
C ASP A 622 0.63 11.48 34.33
N ASP A 623 1.40 10.40 34.08
CA ASP A 623 2.80 10.45 33.69
C ASP A 623 3.04 9.83 32.31
N LEU A 624 3.14 10.69 31.30
CA LEU A 624 3.35 10.30 29.90
C LEU A 624 4.62 9.46 29.68
N LYS A 625 5.61 9.55 30.58
CA LYS A 625 6.84 8.75 30.50
C LYS A 625 6.60 7.26 30.75
N THR A 626 5.48 6.91 31.36
CA THR A 626 5.08 5.52 31.62
C THR A 626 4.35 4.87 30.47
N CYS A 627 4.00 5.66 29.43
CA CYS A 627 3.30 5.19 28.26
C CYS A 627 4.27 4.54 27.26
N ARG A 628 3.79 3.54 26.55
CA ARG A 628 4.60 2.85 25.54
C ARG A 628 4.86 3.74 24.33
N VAL A 629 6.12 3.86 23.95
CA VAL A 629 6.53 4.58 22.73
C VAL A 629 6.25 3.71 21.50
N ILE A 630 5.45 4.23 20.56
CA ILE A 630 5.17 3.62 19.26
C ILE A 630 6.16 4.11 18.20
N TYR A 631 6.48 5.40 18.24
CA TYR A 631 7.39 6.07 17.33
C TYR A 631 8.20 7.14 18.04
N ASP A 632 9.48 7.21 17.72
CA ASP A 632 10.38 8.28 18.14
C ASP A 632 11.21 8.73 16.93
N PHE A 633 11.09 9.99 16.56
CA PHE A 633 11.79 10.57 15.42
C PHE A 633 13.32 10.41 15.53
N ASN A 634 13.89 10.46 16.73
CA ASN A 634 15.33 10.29 16.92
C ASN A 634 15.85 8.89 16.57
N GLN A 635 14.96 7.89 16.50
CA GLN A 635 15.29 6.51 16.11
C GLN A 635 15.04 6.25 14.62
N ASP A 636 14.47 7.21 13.87
CA ASP A 636 14.22 7.09 12.44
C ASP A 636 15.53 7.33 11.65
N GLN A 637 16.17 6.22 11.24
CA GLN A 637 17.44 6.25 10.51
C GLN A 637 17.37 6.99 9.15
N GLU A 638 16.20 7.15 8.58
CA GLU A 638 16.00 7.85 7.32
C GLU A 638 15.79 9.37 7.48
N ALA A 639 15.55 9.81 8.70
CA ALA A 639 15.17 11.18 8.99
C ALA A 639 16.36 12.17 8.96
N ASN A 640 17.59 11.68 9.08
CA ASN A 640 18.81 12.49 9.18
C ASN A 640 19.88 11.98 8.20
N LYS A 641 20.23 12.79 7.19
CA LYS A 641 21.19 12.41 6.15
C LYS A 641 22.16 13.53 5.84
N ARG A 642 23.48 13.24 5.87
CA ARG A 642 24.45 14.17 5.30
C ARG A 642 24.34 14.19 3.78
N VAL A 643 23.86 15.31 3.25
CA VAL A 643 23.58 15.51 1.81
C VAL A 643 24.60 16.40 1.13
N LEU A 644 25.34 17.23 1.88
CA LEU A 644 26.44 18.06 1.40
C LEU A 644 27.67 17.90 2.29
N LYS A 645 28.86 18.10 1.69
CA LYS A 645 30.09 18.27 2.47
C LYS A 645 30.02 19.60 3.22
N THR A 646 30.50 19.63 4.47
CA THR A 646 30.47 20.83 5.32
C THR A 646 31.09 22.07 4.65
N PRO A 647 32.23 22.00 3.94
CA PRO A 647 32.78 23.18 3.25
C PRO A 647 31.83 23.76 2.18
N VAL A 648 31.07 22.90 1.47
CA VAL A 648 30.09 23.35 0.47
C VAL A 648 28.96 24.12 1.15
N ALA A 649 28.40 23.58 2.23
CA ALA A 649 27.35 24.21 3.00
C ALA A 649 27.82 25.55 3.61
N ASN A 650 29.01 25.59 4.20
CA ASN A 650 29.58 26.83 4.76
C ASN A 650 29.80 27.91 3.69
N THR A 651 30.27 27.53 2.48
CA THR A 651 30.43 28.45 1.37
C THR A 651 29.08 29.02 0.93
N MET A 652 28.04 28.15 0.84
CA MET A 652 26.69 28.61 0.52
C MET A 652 26.09 29.51 1.60
N THR A 653 26.32 29.20 2.88
CA THR A 653 25.91 30.06 4.01
C THR A 653 26.54 31.45 3.89
N ASN A 654 27.84 31.55 3.55
CA ASN A 654 28.51 32.81 3.32
C ASN A 654 27.96 33.58 2.09
N LEU A 655 27.59 32.87 1.04
CA LEU A 655 26.91 33.49 -0.12
C LEU A 655 25.53 34.02 0.27
N MET A 656 24.75 33.28 1.05
CA MET A 656 23.44 33.70 1.55
C MET A 656 23.54 34.94 2.46
N ARG A 657 24.57 35.02 3.32
CA ARG A 657 24.82 36.24 4.11
C ARG A 657 25.02 37.47 3.22
N GLN A 658 25.71 37.33 2.08
CA GLN A 658 25.89 38.43 1.13
C GLN A 658 24.58 38.88 0.48
N VAL A 659 23.59 38.01 0.33
CA VAL A 659 22.23 38.39 -0.14
C VAL A 659 21.62 39.42 0.82
N VAL A 660 21.76 39.18 2.14
CA VAL A 660 21.21 40.06 3.19
C VAL A 660 22.04 41.32 3.36
N THR A 661 23.39 41.24 3.32
CA THR A 661 24.25 42.37 3.67
C THR A 661 24.48 43.37 2.50
N ARG A 662 24.40 42.92 1.27
CA ARG A 662 24.68 43.74 0.07
C ARG A 662 23.86 43.35 -1.16
N GLY A 663 22.85 42.50 -1.03
CA GLY A 663 22.07 41.95 -2.14
C GLY A 663 20.61 42.37 -2.11
N THR A 664 19.74 41.39 -2.40
CA THR A 664 18.28 41.58 -2.58
C THR A 664 17.44 41.15 -1.36
N GLY A 665 18.09 40.70 -0.30
CA GLY A 665 17.43 40.25 0.94
C GLY A 665 17.35 41.35 2.00
#